data_b110528959eb704b800fb55ee562aab6
#
_entry.id   b110528959eb704b800fb55ee562aab6
#
_cell.length_a   1.000
_cell.length_b   1.000
_cell.length_c   1.000
_cell.angle_alpha   90.00
_cell.angle_beta   90.00
_cell.angle_gamma   90.00
#
_symmetry.space_group_name_H-M   'P 1'
#
loop_
_entity.id
_entity.type
_entity.pdbx_description
1 polymer ?
#
loop_
_entity_poly.entity_id
_entity_poly.type
_entity_poly.pdbx_seq_one_letter_code
_entity_poly.pdbx_strand_id
1 'polypeptide(L)'
;MTITDSVLSKANAKEIKSVVVMTERLKKLKREWEDADPVVYVDDTLLFTKSWKETDGLPVDLRWAKAFAKRLEECPILLRDDELIVGSLTKFTRGNNVLVAMKPREVLEMAKTGRFDRKLSDISATYIDPEDLKLLIEDAEYWVQHMPTVNYVNEALKEELGEGHFDLMFDRGMVFEGRAVRVDPDRGLFQGWGAFGGGIAQPTMPVIHNGLNHVINLAKAEIDKMVDQGACLPGASAAALRKYYLLKATIVSCEAIIAYAHRYADLARDLALKERNPVRKQELEKIAEVCDWVPGNRPRNYWEAVQSLRFLHLACWKESSERPEVGIGRIDQILYPFYEEDLAQGRLTRQEAGELLGAFWLKIRETENLVTIKREHRAAPGTLLPDVTLCGIDENGRDLTNELSWLVLEVMRQIKLSEPAVYIRWHEGMDEDFMLHALECNRDFGGGNPAFLNDKLGTDRYLARGVKPEDATNWLASGCLGYHLECGEHMAGMFSINQAKIFELTLYNGFDPRTKKQLGLQTGDVTQFTSLEQFYEAFFQQEDYFAEILRKHYFIWWSSENMNSPMSGLRAAMLYEDCIPAGLTSREGGARYPVCRASWIGDRGITDVADDLAAIEHLVFRSNKFTMAELLDAMAANWQGHDDIRQMCLNAPKYGNDDDFVDEIFNRVSLTTQMILTGRPDPFTGEKPMLFKGAAAGHVTQGASVGALPNGRKAGTPLNDAGTSAMPGMDVEGPTALINSATKAPHAWETVGITHNMKFPKAMLTSTAKLENLAALVKIFFARGGWHIQFNIHDSDELLKAKENPEQYKNVLVRVGGYSAYFVDLPPELQDEIIARTLHEVY
;
A
#
# COMPACT_ATOMS: atom_id res chain seq x y z
N MET A 1 -31.12 -11.64 -7.70
CA MET A 1 -31.61 -10.56 -8.55
C MET A 1 -30.76 -10.63 -9.82
N THR A 2 -31.36 -10.95 -10.96
CA THR A 2 -30.65 -11.07 -12.24
C THR A 2 -30.21 -9.70 -12.68
N ILE A 3 -28.91 -9.45 -12.63
CA ILE A 3 -28.29 -8.28 -13.26
C ILE A 3 -28.46 -8.46 -14.77
N THR A 4 -29.28 -7.63 -15.38
CA THR A 4 -29.48 -7.60 -16.82
C THR A 4 -28.22 -7.15 -17.51
N ASP A 5 -27.91 -7.72 -18.67
CA ASP A 5 -26.82 -7.32 -19.58
C ASP A 5 -26.86 -5.81 -19.88
N SER A 6 -26.29 -4.99 -19.05
CA SER A 6 -26.24 -3.56 -19.26
C SER A 6 -24.86 -3.15 -19.77
N VAL A 7 -24.60 -3.37 -21.04
CA VAL A 7 -23.68 -2.46 -21.77
C VAL A 7 -24.23 -1.05 -21.55
N LEU A 8 -23.46 -0.19 -20.90
CA LEU A 8 -23.88 1.20 -20.61
C LEU A 8 -24.28 1.87 -21.91
N SER A 9 -25.50 2.39 -22.01
CA SER A 9 -25.87 3.08 -23.24
C SER A 9 -24.93 4.27 -23.46
N LYS A 10 -24.54 4.54 -24.71
CA LYS A 10 -23.71 5.71 -25.06
C LYS A 10 -24.31 7.04 -24.55
N ALA A 11 -25.63 7.09 -24.37
CA ALA A 11 -26.32 8.22 -23.79
C ALA A 11 -26.01 8.39 -22.29
N ASN A 12 -26.04 7.31 -21.52
CA ASN A 12 -25.72 7.34 -20.09
C ASN A 12 -24.24 7.68 -19.84
N ALA A 13 -23.32 7.10 -20.63
CA ALA A 13 -21.90 7.43 -20.56
C ALA A 13 -21.64 8.93 -20.81
N LYS A 14 -22.32 9.54 -21.79
CA LYS A 14 -22.23 10.97 -22.05
C LYS A 14 -22.78 11.82 -20.91
N GLU A 15 -23.89 11.40 -20.30
CA GLU A 15 -24.48 12.08 -19.16
C GLU A 15 -23.54 12.05 -17.94
N ILE A 16 -22.92 10.89 -17.63
CA ILE A 16 -21.99 10.75 -16.53
C ILE A 16 -20.74 11.63 -16.75
N LYS A 17 -20.17 11.65 -17.96
CA LYS A 17 -19.04 12.55 -18.30
C LYS A 17 -19.41 14.05 -18.12
N SER A 18 -20.67 14.41 -18.09
CA SER A 18 -21.14 15.77 -17.88
C SER A 18 -21.40 16.13 -16.41
N VAL A 19 -21.29 15.19 -15.49
CA VAL A 19 -21.48 15.41 -14.06
C VAL A 19 -20.41 16.39 -13.54
N VAL A 20 -20.85 17.44 -12.87
CA VAL A 20 -19.95 18.42 -12.25
C VAL A 20 -19.70 18.00 -10.81
N VAL A 21 -18.67 17.19 -10.59
CA VAL A 21 -18.30 16.73 -9.23
C VAL A 21 -17.83 17.90 -8.39
N MET A 22 -16.97 18.76 -8.93
CA MET A 22 -16.44 19.93 -8.21
C MET A 22 -17.47 21.06 -8.16
N THR A 23 -18.53 20.85 -7.38
CA THR A 23 -19.50 21.90 -7.01
C THR A 23 -18.82 22.99 -6.19
N GLU A 24 -19.48 24.14 -6.01
CA GLU A 24 -18.95 25.24 -5.18
C GLU A 24 -18.73 24.78 -3.73
N ARG A 25 -19.55 23.86 -3.22
CA ARG A 25 -19.40 23.18 -1.93
C ARG A 25 -18.07 22.43 -1.86
N LEU A 26 -17.82 21.53 -2.79
CA LEU A 26 -16.61 20.70 -2.78
C LEU A 26 -15.35 21.53 -3.05
N LYS A 27 -15.43 22.56 -3.87
CA LYS A 27 -14.35 23.54 -4.06
C LYS A 27 -14.00 24.27 -2.76
N LYS A 28 -15.01 24.66 -1.97
CA LYS A 28 -14.81 25.31 -0.67
C LYS A 28 -14.14 24.34 0.31
N LEU A 29 -14.70 23.13 0.47
CA LEU A 29 -14.15 22.12 1.38
C LEU A 29 -12.71 21.71 1.02
N LYS A 30 -12.41 21.60 -0.28
CA LYS A 30 -11.05 21.31 -0.75
C LYS A 30 -10.08 22.44 -0.41
N ARG A 31 -10.46 23.70 -0.65
CA ARG A 31 -9.62 24.85 -0.29
C ARG A 31 -9.38 24.93 1.21
N GLU A 32 -10.40 24.71 2.04
CA GLU A 32 -10.26 24.70 3.50
C GLU A 32 -9.25 23.62 3.95
N TRP A 33 -9.22 22.47 3.27
CA TRP A 33 -8.22 21.43 3.54
C TRP A 33 -6.83 21.82 3.03
N GLU A 34 -6.70 22.39 1.82
CA GLU A 34 -5.43 22.82 1.23
C GLU A 34 -4.78 23.96 2.05
N ASP A 35 -5.59 24.86 2.58
CA ASP A 35 -5.15 26.01 3.38
C ASP A 35 -4.88 25.66 4.86
N ALA A 36 -5.38 24.51 5.34
CA ALA A 36 -5.22 24.10 6.72
C ALA A 36 -3.82 23.58 7.01
N ASP A 37 -3.27 23.99 8.14
CA ASP A 37 -2.01 23.46 8.64
C ASP A 37 -2.17 22.03 9.14
N PRO A 38 -1.22 21.10 8.83
CA PRO A 38 -1.24 19.76 9.40
C PRO A 38 -0.84 19.81 10.88
N VAL A 39 -1.77 19.45 11.76
CA VAL A 39 -1.59 19.48 13.22
C VAL A 39 -1.53 18.06 13.78
N VAL A 40 -0.58 17.80 14.68
CA VAL A 40 -0.52 16.51 15.40
C VAL A 40 -1.65 16.44 16.42
N TYR A 41 -2.39 15.34 16.38
CA TYR A 41 -3.54 15.08 17.24
C TYR A 41 -3.19 14.07 18.32
N VAL A 42 -3.21 14.48 19.58
CA VAL A 42 -2.73 13.68 20.72
C VAL A 42 -3.85 13.00 21.52
N ASP A 43 -5.09 13.52 21.48
CA ASP A 43 -6.19 12.97 22.30
C ASP A 43 -6.37 11.46 22.06
N ASP A 44 -6.16 10.99 20.82
CA ASP A 44 -6.36 9.61 20.43
C ASP A 44 -5.41 8.64 21.15
N THR A 45 -4.10 8.96 21.19
CA THR A 45 -3.10 8.14 21.88
C THR A 45 -3.27 8.21 23.40
N LEU A 46 -3.63 9.37 23.94
CA LEU A 46 -3.88 9.52 25.39
C LEU A 46 -5.09 8.71 25.85
N LEU A 47 -6.17 8.69 25.07
CA LEU A 47 -7.35 7.86 25.36
C LEU A 47 -7.03 6.36 25.27
N PHE A 48 -6.20 5.96 24.31
CA PHE A 48 -5.72 4.59 24.20
C PHE A 48 -4.96 4.18 25.46
N THR A 49 -3.96 4.97 25.85
CA THR A 49 -3.11 4.70 27.02
C THR A 49 -3.92 4.70 28.32
N LYS A 50 -4.88 5.63 28.45
CA LYS A 50 -5.80 5.67 29.60
C LYS A 50 -6.59 4.37 29.72
N SER A 51 -7.23 3.92 28.60
CA SER A 51 -7.96 2.66 28.58
C SER A 51 -7.07 1.47 28.89
N TRP A 52 -5.85 1.45 28.35
CA TRP A 52 -4.90 0.38 28.58
C TRP A 52 -4.52 0.21 30.04
N LYS A 53 -4.33 1.33 30.76
CA LYS A 53 -4.09 1.34 32.22
C LYS A 53 -5.32 0.89 33.00
N GLU A 54 -6.52 1.34 32.64
CA GLU A 54 -7.78 1.01 33.29
C GLU A 54 -8.19 -0.48 33.13
N THR A 55 -7.69 -1.13 32.09
CA THR A 55 -8.06 -2.51 31.72
C THR A 55 -6.96 -3.53 32.02
N ASP A 56 -6.01 -3.20 32.86
CA ASP A 56 -4.93 -4.11 33.21
C ASP A 56 -5.48 -5.42 33.83
N GLY A 57 -4.87 -6.55 33.43
CA GLY A 57 -5.29 -7.90 33.82
C GLY A 57 -6.44 -8.50 33.01
N LEU A 58 -7.10 -7.77 32.10
CA LEU A 58 -8.06 -8.34 31.17
C LEU A 58 -7.34 -9.08 30.03
N PRO A 59 -8.01 -10.07 29.38
CA PRO A 59 -7.51 -10.66 28.14
C PRO A 59 -7.21 -9.61 27.08
N VAL A 60 -6.10 -9.79 26.38
CA VAL A 60 -5.53 -8.78 25.50
C VAL A 60 -6.48 -8.34 24.37
N ASP A 61 -7.23 -9.27 23.75
CA ASP A 61 -8.25 -8.93 22.72
C ASP A 61 -9.30 -7.96 23.28
N LEU A 62 -9.73 -8.18 24.51
CA LEU A 62 -10.72 -7.32 25.17
C LEU A 62 -10.14 -5.96 25.57
N ARG A 63 -8.86 -5.90 25.98
CA ARG A 63 -8.15 -4.63 26.25
C ARG A 63 -8.10 -3.77 25.01
N TRP A 64 -7.75 -4.38 23.85
CA TRP A 64 -7.74 -3.68 22.57
C TRP A 64 -9.11 -3.14 22.18
N ALA A 65 -10.15 -3.98 22.25
CA ALA A 65 -11.49 -3.56 21.92
C ALA A 65 -11.97 -2.41 22.82
N LYS A 66 -11.66 -2.46 24.12
CA LYS A 66 -12.00 -1.37 25.05
C LYS A 66 -11.21 -0.09 24.78
N ALA A 67 -9.93 -0.19 24.42
CA ALA A 67 -9.14 0.98 24.05
C ALA A 67 -9.64 1.59 22.74
N PHE A 68 -10.00 0.76 21.76
CA PHE A 68 -10.64 1.19 20.53
C PHE A 68 -11.99 1.88 20.79
N ALA A 69 -12.85 1.28 21.62
CA ALA A 69 -14.15 1.84 22.00
C ALA A 69 -13.98 3.20 22.69
N LYS A 70 -13.10 3.31 23.68
CA LYS A 70 -12.85 4.57 24.40
C LYS A 70 -12.41 5.70 23.44
N ARG A 71 -11.58 5.39 22.47
CA ARG A 71 -11.16 6.36 21.44
C ARG A 71 -12.32 6.86 20.57
N LEU A 72 -13.26 5.97 20.22
CA LEU A 72 -14.45 6.32 19.44
C LEU A 72 -15.51 7.07 20.28
N GLU A 73 -15.65 6.71 21.54
CA GLU A 73 -16.64 7.28 22.45
C GLU A 73 -16.24 8.66 22.97
N GLU A 74 -14.96 8.89 23.30
CA GLU A 74 -14.50 10.09 24.01
C GLU A 74 -13.76 11.10 23.10
N CYS A 75 -13.22 10.67 21.91
CA CYS A 75 -12.49 11.60 21.03
C CYS A 75 -13.39 12.78 20.60
N PRO A 76 -12.87 14.01 20.51
CA PRO A 76 -13.58 15.12 19.91
C PRO A 76 -13.98 14.79 18.46
N ILE A 77 -15.21 15.16 18.09
CA ILE A 77 -15.74 15.00 16.73
C ILE A 77 -15.95 16.36 16.08
N LEU A 78 -15.85 16.40 14.74
CA LEU A 78 -15.99 17.61 13.95
C LEU A 78 -17.01 17.39 12.81
N LEU A 79 -17.95 18.30 12.68
CA LEU A 79 -18.84 18.46 11.53
C LEU A 79 -18.72 19.90 11.05
N ARG A 80 -18.12 20.11 9.86
CA ARG A 80 -17.92 21.44 9.29
C ARG A 80 -19.13 21.88 8.49
N ASP A 81 -19.19 23.18 8.24
CA ASP A 81 -20.17 23.72 7.30
C ASP A 81 -20.00 23.05 5.93
N ASP A 82 -21.12 22.85 5.24
CA ASP A 82 -21.17 22.24 3.90
C ASP A 82 -20.82 20.74 3.79
N GLU A 83 -20.41 20.06 4.86
CA GLU A 83 -20.19 18.60 4.82
C GLU A 83 -21.50 17.83 4.62
N LEU A 84 -21.46 16.84 3.71
CA LEU A 84 -22.56 15.89 3.47
C LEU A 84 -22.22 14.50 4.03
N ILE A 85 -20.94 14.13 3.98
CA ILE A 85 -20.38 12.88 4.55
C ILE A 85 -19.58 13.25 5.78
N VAL A 86 -19.85 12.58 6.89
CA VAL A 86 -19.25 12.87 8.20
C VAL A 86 -18.35 11.75 8.70
N GLY A 87 -17.60 12.02 9.75
CA GLY A 87 -16.64 11.08 10.33
C GLY A 87 -15.20 11.56 10.10
N SER A 88 -14.58 12.10 11.15
CA SER A 88 -13.21 12.58 11.15
C SER A 88 -12.40 11.88 12.23
N LEU A 89 -11.13 11.61 11.99
CA LEU A 89 -10.25 11.00 12.99
C LEU A 89 -9.77 11.98 14.05
N THR A 90 -9.77 13.27 13.70
CA THR A 90 -9.28 14.36 14.54
C THR A 90 -10.28 15.50 14.59
N LYS A 91 -10.07 16.42 15.52
CA LYS A 91 -10.83 17.69 15.63
C LYS A 91 -10.34 18.77 14.63
N PHE A 92 -9.33 18.45 13.82
CA PHE A 92 -8.73 19.39 12.87
C PHE A 92 -9.16 19.06 11.46
N THR A 93 -9.25 20.05 10.60
CA THR A 93 -9.53 19.90 9.16
C THR A 93 -8.43 19.07 8.47
N ARG A 94 -7.17 19.22 8.95
CA ARG A 94 -6.01 18.45 8.50
C ARG A 94 -5.25 17.98 9.74
N GLY A 95 -5.48 16.75 10.15
CA GLY A 95 -4.95 16.22 11.40
C GLY A 95 -4.05 15.01 11.18
N ASN A 96 -2.83 15.08 11.75
CA ASN A 96 -1.92 13.95 11.83
C ASN A 96 -2.20 13.13 13.08
N ASN A 97 -2.70 11.91 12.91
CA ASN A 97 -2.91 11.00 14.02
C ASN A 97 -1.63 10.21 14.33
N VAL A 98 -1.43 9.93 15.61
CA VAL A 98 -0.34 9.09 16.09
C VAL A 98 -0.84 8.20 17.22
N LEU A 99 -0.55 6.91 17.15
CA LEU A 99 -0.67 6.00 18.29
C LEU A 99 0.73 5.73 18.84
N VAL A 100 1.07 6.42 19.91
CA VAL A 100 2.43 6.40 20.49
C VAL A 100 2.84 5.00 20.94
N ALA A 101 1.91 4.20 21.45
CA ALA A 101 2.15 2.79 21.80
C ALA A 101 2.87 1.98 20.71
N MET A 102 2.74 2.40 19.44
CA MET A 102 3.33 1.72 18.28
C MET A 102 4.75 2.16 17.94
N LYS A 103 5.14 3.36 18.34
CA LYS A 103 6.43 3.98 17.98
C LYS A 103 6.94 4.98 19.03
N PRO A 104 6.98 4.58 20.31
CA PRO A 104 7.25 5.53 21.38
C PRO A 104 8.64 6.15 21.29
N ARG A 105 9.67 5.38 20.95
CA ARG A 105 11.05 5.88 20.86
C ARG A 105 11.24 6.81 19.68
N GLU A 106 10.57 6.55 18.56
CA GLU A 106 10.60 7.40 17.38
C GLU A 106 9.95 8.75 17.64
N VAL A 107 8.81 8.77 18.35
CA VAL A 107 8.15 10.00 18.80
C VAL A 107 9.07 10.81 19.71
N LEU A 108 9.77 10.17 20.66
CA LEU A 108 10.74 10.82 21.52
C LEU A 108 11.92 11.42 20.74
N GLU A 109 12.43 10.71 19.72
CA GLU A 109 13.47 11.22 18.85
C GLU A 109 13.00 12.45 18.05
N MET A 110 11.79 12.39 17.49
CA MET A 110 11.20 13.54 16.79
C MET A 110 11.06 14.76 17.71
N ALA A 111 10.62 14.55 18.96
CA ALA A 111 10.52 15.62 19.95
C ALA A 111 11.89 16.23 20.29
N LYS A 112 12.90 15.39 20.53
CA LYS A 112 14.27 15.84 20.83
C LYS A 112 14.96 16.58 19.71
N THR A 113 14.66 16.23 18.45
CA THR A 113 15.26 16.81 17.25
C THR A 113 14.50 18.01 16.71
N GLY A 114 13.44 18.48 17.38
CA GLY A 114 12.61 19.60 16.93
C GLY A 114 11.80 19.33 15.66
N ARG A 115 11.55 18.07 15.31
CA ARG A 115 10.81 17.67 14.10
C ARG A 115 9.34 18.08 14.12
N PHE A 116 8.82 18.47 15.25
CA PHE A 116 7.50 19.06 15.40
C PHE A 116 7.49 20.59 15.24
N ASP A 117 8.66 21.21 15.05
CA ASP A 117 8.75 22.63 14.73
C ASP A 117 8.72 22.82 13.20
N ARG A 118 7.68 23.47 12.72
CA ARG A 118 7.44 23.77 11.31
C ARG A 118 8.62 24.49 10.63
N LYS A 119 9.44 25.22 11.38
CA LYS A 119 10.61 25.96 10.86
C LYS A 119 11.83 25.07 10.62
N LEU A 120 11.87 23.89 11.23
CA LEU A 120 12.98 22.95 11.16
C LEU A 120 12.69 21.71 10.32
N SER A 121 11.43 21.48 9.92
CA SER A 121 11.00 20.35 9.12
C SER A 121 10.85 20.74 7.66
N ASP A 122 11.84 20.41 6.84
CA ASP A 122 11.83 20.72 5.40
C ASP A 122 10.83 19.86 4.60
N ILE A 123 10.38 18.71 5.14
CA ILE A 123 9.65 17.68 4.39
C ILE A 123 8.23 17.43 4.91
N SER A 124 7.98 17.55 6.20
CA SER A 124 6.63 17.51 6.75
C SER A 124 6.43 18.64 7.75
N ALA A 125 5.82 19.71 7.28
CA ALA A 125 5.47 20.85 8.12
C ALA A 125 4.35 20.45 9.11
N THR A 126 4.68 19.62 10.09
CA THR A 126 3.74 19.19 11.12
C THR A 126 3.94 20.06 12.35
N TYR A 127 2.86 20.68 12.79
CA TYR A 127 2.84 21.47 14.02
C TYR A 127 2.20 20.69 15.15
N ILE A 128 2.72 20.88 16.37
CA ILE A 128 2.08 20.43 17.61
C ILE A 128 2.01 21.56 18.61
N ASP A 129 0.92 21.68 19.33
CA ASP A 129 0.84 22.60 20.46
C ASP A 129 1.87 22.22 21.54
N PRO A 130 2.59 23.17 22.16
CA PRO A 130 3.61 22.86 23.18
C PRO A 130 3.09 22.07 24.38
N GLU A 131 1.84 22.27 24.81
CA GLU A 131 1.27 21.48 25.91
C GLU A 131 0.95 20.04 25.42
N ASP A 132 0.40 19.89 24.21
CA ASP A 132 0.18 18.59 23.59
C ASP A 132 1.50 17.83 23.37
N LEU A 133 2.58 18.52 23.00
CA LEU A 133 3.92 17.91 22.87
C LEU A 133 4.42 17.33 24.19
N LYS A 134 4.20 18.03 25.30
CA LYS A 134 4.57 17.53 26.61
C LYS A 134 3.80 16.26 26.97
N LEU A 135 2.49 16.24 26.75
CA LEU A 135 1.66 15.05 26.97
C LEU A 135 2.07 13.88 26.07
N LEU A 136 2.44 14.17 24.82
CA LEU A 136 2.93 13.17 23.88
C LEU A 136 4.26 12.54 24.34
N ILE A 137 5.16 13.34 24.88
CA ILE A 137 6.45 12.86 25.44
C ILE A 137 6.18 11.97 26.67
N GLU A 138 5.34 12.41 27.61
CA GLU A 138 5.00 11.63 28.79
C GLU A 138 4.36 10.27 28.42
N ASP A 139 3.48 10.25 27.42
CA ASP A 139 2.87 9.04 26.88
C ASP A 139 3.92 8.12 26.24
N ALA A 140 4.85 8.68 25.46
CA ALA A 140 5.91 7.91 24.84
C ALA A 140 6.89 7.30 25.88
N GLU A 141 7.24 8.03 26.93
CA GLU A 141 8.08 7.51 28.03
C GLU A 141 7.40 6.33 28.74
N TYR A 142 6.08 6.41 28.98
CA TYR A 142 5.32 5.29 29.51
C TYR A 142 5.45 4.05 28.62
N TRP A 143 5.22 4.19 27.31
CA TRP A 143 5.23 3.06 26.39
C TRP A 143 6.62 2.47 26.14
N VAL A 144 7.69 3.25 26.18
CA VAL A 144 9.07 2.72 26.14
C VAL A 144 9.31 1.71 27.27
N GLN A 145 8.72 1.94 28.44
CA GLN A 145 8.88 1.05 29.60
C GLN A 145 7.95 -0.17 29.57
N HIS A 146 6.83 -0.09 28.85
CA HIS A 146 5.76 -1.09 28.89
C HIS A 146 5.61 -1.90 27.58
N MET A 147 6.64 -1.91 26.74
CA MET A 147 6.66 -2.68 25.47
C MET A 147 7.71 -3.80 25.49
N PRO A 148 7.49 -4.89 26.22
CA PRO A 148 8.50 -5.96 26.38
C PRO A 148 8.78 -6.73 25.09
N THR A 149 7.80 -6.81 24.17
CA THR A 149 7.91 -7.56 22.92
C THR A 149 9.08 -7.12 22.04
N VAL A 150 9.31 -5.83 22.03
CA VAL A 150 10.37 -5.17 21.26
C VAL A 150 11.74 -5.67 21.65
N ASN A 151 11.98 -5.69 22.95
CA ASN A 151 13.29 -6.12 23.49
C ASN A 151 13.53 -7.59 23.20
N TYR A 152 12.50 -8.44 23.32
CA TYR A 152 12.61 -9.86 23.01
C TYR A 152 13.02 -10.13 21.56
N VAL A 153 12.36 -9.50 20.57
CA VAL A 153 12.70 -9.67 19.15
C VAL A 153 14.14 -9.27 18.87
N ASN A 154 14.58 -8.18 19.47
CA ASN A 154 15.97 -7.70 19.34
C ASN A 154 17.00 -8.66 19.90
N GLU A 155 16.80 -9.07 21.13
CA GLU A 155 17.71 -10.00 21.79
C GLU A 155 17.78 -11.33 21.03
N ALA A 156 16.62 -11.89 20.66
CA ALA A 156 16.57 -13.14 19.90
C ALA A 156 17.23 -13.05 18.51
N LEU A 157 17.07 -11.90 17.82
CA LEU A 157 17.75 -11.70 16.53
C LEU A 157 19.25 -11.49 16.70
N LYS A 158 19.69 -10.77 17.73
CA LYS A 158 21.12 -10.63 18.03
C LYS A 158 21.76 -11.95 18.41
N GLU A 159 21.07 -12.77 19.19
CA GLU A 159 21.51 -14.11 19.55
C GLU A 159 21.68 -15.00 18.31
N GLU A 160 20.71 -14.96 17.39
CA GLU A 160 20.70 -15.79 16.19
C GLU A 160 21.70 -15.33 15.11
N LEU A 161 21.86 -14.03 14.92
CA LEU A 161 22.69 -13.45 13.85
C LEU A 161 24.08 -13.02 14.31
N GLY A 162 24.28 -12.87 15.62
CA GLY A 162 25.42 -12.16 16.20
C GLY A 162 25.29 -10.64 16.09
N GLU A 163 25.69 -9.95 17.14
CA GLU A 163 25.44 -8.50 17.33
C GLU A 163 25.96 -7.65 16.16
N GLY A 164 27.16 -7.94 15.66
CA GLY A 164 27.75 -7.18 14.55
C GLY A 164 27.10 -7.41 13.19
N HIS A 165 26.53 -8.58 12.93
CA HIS A 165 25.80 -8.87 11.70
C HIS A 165 24.39 -8.29 11.74
N PHE A 166 23.73 -8.36 12.89
CA PHE A 166 22.43 -7.78 13.09
C PHE A 166 22.41 -6.28 12.78
N ASP A 167 23.29 -5.50 13.38
CA ASP A 167 23.35 -4.04 13.21
C ASP A 167 23.61 -3.63 11.76
N LEU A 168 24.37 -4.45 11.02
CA LEU A 168 24.73 -4.14 9.63
C LEU A 168 23.69 -4.59 8.62
N MET A 169 23.08 -5.75 8.81
CA MET A 169 22.07 -6.26 7.87
C MET A 169 20.79 -5.45 7.88
N PHE A 170 20.49 -4.86 9.02
CA PHE A 170 19.25 -4.09 9.23
C PHE A 170 19.47 -2.58 9.25
N ASP A 171 20.71 -2.09 9.13
CA ASP A 171 20.97 -0.66 9.03
C ASP A 171 20.62 -0.13 7.63
N ARG A 172 19.67 0.81 7.57
CA ARG A 172 19.28 1.59 6.39
C ARG A 172 18.99 0.79 5.11
N GLY A 173 18.47 -0.43 5.23
CA GLY A 173 18.09 -1.25 4.09
C GLY A 173 19.27 -1.85 3.31
N MET A 174 20.37 -2.17 3.99
CA MET A 174 21.56 -2.68 3.34
C MET A 174 21.30 -3.96 2.53
N VAL A 175 20.85 -5.03 3.17
CA VAL A 175 20.44 -6.28 2.50
C VAL A 175 18.93 -6.43 2.56
N PHE A 176 18.35 -6.14 3.71
CA PHE A 176 16.90 -6.16 3.91
C PHE A 176 16.39 -4.74 4.11
N GLU A 177 15.36 -4.35 3.40
CA GLU A 177 14.58 -3.18 3.77
C GLU A 177 13.69 -3.57 4.96
N GLY A 178 14.31 -3.60 6.14
CA GLY A 178 13.61 -3.90 7.36
C GLY A 178 12.74 -2.72 7.78
N ARG A 179 11.52 -2.63 7.29
CA ARG A 179 10.50 -1.81 7.94
C ARG A 179 10.08 -2.43 9.28
N ALA A 180 10.31 -3.74 9.42
CA ALA A 180 10.00 -4.49 10.62
C ALA A 180 11.12 -4.52 11.65
N VAL A 181 12.37 -4.29 11.28
CA VAL A 181 13.50 -4.73 12.08
C VAL A 181 14.64 -3.77 12.17
N ARG A 182 14.41 -2.50 12.06
CA ARG A 182 15.38 -1.70 12.75
C ARG A 182 15.03 -1.67 14.22
N VAL A 183 15.56 -2.66 14.89
CA VAL A 183 15.65 -2.68 16.33
C VAL A 183 16.87 -1.84 16.73
N ASP A 184 16.80 -0.59 16.42
CA ASP A 184 17.66 0.37 17.09
C ASP A 184 17.11 0.46 18.52
N PRO A 185 17.87 0.12 19.56
CA PRO A 185 17.41 0.26 20.92
C PRO A 185 16.97 1.69 21.26
N ASP A 186 17.38 2.67 20.44
CA ASP A 186 16.98 4.07 20.57
C ASP A 186 15.79 4.47 19.69
N ARG A 187 15.26 3.58 18.84
CA ARG A 187 14.27 3.94 17.80
C ARG A 187 13.12 3.00 17.71
N GLY A 188 12.26 2.90 18.67
CA GLY A 188 11.00 2.13 18.72
C GLY A 188 10.62 1.22 17.54
N LEU A 189 10.03 0.11 17.82
CA LEU A 189 10.07 -1.12 17.09
C LEU A 189 8.94 -1.53 16.22
N PHE A 190 7.86 -0.87 16.20
CA PHE A 190 6.75 -1.29 15.35
C PHE A 190 6.80 -0.62 13.98
N GLN A 191 7.80 -0.96 13.17
CA GLN A 191 7.89 -0.56 11.77
C GLN A 191 7.87 -1.75 10.81
N GLY A 192 7.11 -2.78 11.14
CA GLY A 192 6.78 -3.82 10.20
C GLY A 192 5.55 -3.48 9.37
N TRP A 193 5.63 -3.69 8.08
CA TRP A 193 4.44 -3.70 7.23
C TRP A 193 3.47 -4.81 7.65
N GLY A 194 3.87 -5.70 8.52
CA GLY A 194 3.15 -6.87 8.90
C GLY A 194 2.55 -6.86 10.30
N ALA A 195 3.09 -6.08 11.23
CA ALA A 195 2.63 -6.09 12.61
C ALA A 195 1.15 -5.74 12.76
N PHE A 196 0.64 -4.88 11.91
CA PHE A 196 -0.67 -4.27 12.09
C PHE A 196 -1.60 -4.40 10.88
N GLY A 197 -1.37 -5.40 10.05
CA GLY A 197 -2.23 -5.62 8.89
C GLY A 197 -2.21 -4.47 7.90
N GLY A 198 -1.08 -3.78 7.80
CA GLY A 198 -0.89 -2.78 6.76
C GLY A 198 -0.98 -3.40 5.38
N GLY A 199 -1.52 -2.68 4.40
CA GLY A 199 -1.64 -3.15 3.04
C GLY A 199 -2.77 -4.15 2.81
N ILE A 200 -3.74 -4.23 3.71
CA ILE A 200 -4.87 -5.14 3.54
C ILE A 200 -6.06 -4.39 3.01
N ALA A 201 -6.53 -4.80 1.87
CA ALA A 201 -7.85 -4.49 1.41
C ALA A 201 -8.87 -5.05 2.40
N GLN A 202 -9.86 -4.26 2.77
CA GLN A 202 -10.84 -4.66 3.76
C GLN A 202 -12.10 -5.18 3.10
N PRO A 203 -12.61 -6.35 3.49
CA PRO A 203 -13.87 -6.88 3.01
C PRO A 203 -15.04 -6.10 3.60
N THR A 204 -15.32 -4.94 3.03
CA THR A 204 -16.40 -4.07 3.53
C THR A 204 -17.77 -4.43 2.97
N MET A 205 -17.82 -5.11 1.84
CA MET A 205 -19.08 -5.45 1.16
C MET A 205 -20.06 -6.23 2.05
N PRO A 206 -19.67 -7.34 2.73
CA PRO A 206 -20.61 -8.07 3.58
C PRO A 206 -21.18 -7.22 4.70
N VAL A 207 -20.33 -6.40 5.35
CA VAL A 207 -20.75 -5.53 6.46
C VAL A 207 -21.66 -4.41 5.98
N ILE A 208 -21.37 -3.78 4.82
CA ILE A 208 -22.25 -2.76 4.27
C ILE A 208 -23.59 -3.34 3.87
N HIS A 209 -23.62 -4.53 3.24
CA HIS A 209 -24.87 -5.13 2.79
C HIS A 209 -25.72 -5.72 3.94
N ASN A 210 -25.16 -5.96 5.13
CA ASN A 210 -25.89 -6.53 6.27
C ASN A 210 -25.95 -5.62 7.50
N GLY A 211 -25.00 -4.70 7.67
CA GLY A 211 -24.84 -3.86 8.86
C GLY A 211 -24.09 -4.53 10.02
N LEU A 212 -23.52 -3.73 10.92
CA LEU A 212 -22.76 -4.22 12.10
C LEU A 212 -23.62 -4.99 13.11
N ASN A 213 -24.92 -4.71 13.18
CA ASN A 213 -25.85 -5.48 14.02
C ASN A 213 -25.91 -6.95 13.60
N HIS A 214 -25.74 -7.26 12.31
CA HIS A 214 -25.64 -8.63 11.83
C HIS A 214 -24.41 -9.33 12.42
N VAL A 215 -23.25 -8.71 12.38
CA VAL A 215 -22.01 -9.23 12.98
C VAL A 215 -22.15 -9.45 14.49
N ILE A 216 -22.77 -8.50 15.20
CA ILE A 216 -23.07 -8.62 16.63
C ILE A 216 -23.95 -9.84 16.91
N ASN A 217 -24.98 -10.06 16.09
CA ASN A 217 -25.90 -11.17 16.26
C ASN A 217 -25.22 -12.52 15.98
N LEU A 218 -24.37 -12.61 14.95
CA LEU A 218 -23.56 -13.81 14.68
C LEU A 218 -22.65 -14.14 15.87
N ALA A 219 -21.95 -13.13 16.41
CA ALA A 219 -21.04 -13.31 17.56
C ALA A 219 -21.81 -13.73 18.83
N LYS A 220 -22.98 -13.14 19.09
CA LYS A 220 -23.84 -13.53 20.21
C LYS A 220 -24.35 -14.97 20.06
N ALA A 221 -24.84 -15.34 18.90
CA ALA A 221 -25.32 -16.71 18.63
C ALA A 221 -24.21 -17.76 18.84
N GLU A 222 -22.98 -17.45 18.42
CA GLU A 222 -21.85 -18.35 18.64
C GLU A 222 -21.46 -18.45 20.13
N ILE A 223 -21.53 -17.37 20.88
CA ILE A 223 -21.34 -17.38 22.34
C ILE A 223 -22.41 -18.25 23.01
N ASP A 224 -23.68 -18.10 22.67
CA ASP A 224 -24.78 -18.88 23.23
C ASP A 224 -24.57 -20.39 22.95
N LYS A 225 -24.21 -20.74 21.73
CA LYS A 225 -23.83 -22.11 21.36
C LYS A 225 -22.65 -22.64 22.20
N MET A 226 -21.63 -21.84 22.45
CA MET A 226 -20.49 -22.22 23.30
C MET A 226 -20.93 -22.46 24.75
N VAL A 227 -21.85 -21.64 25.28
CA VAL A 227 -22.41 -21.81 26.64
C VAL A 227 -23.19 -23.10 26.72
N ASP A 228 -24.09 -23.36 25.76
CA ASP A 228 -24.91 -24.58 25.72
C ASP A 228 -24.06 -25.86 25.62
N GLN A 229 -22.91 -25.80 24.96
CA GLN A 229 -21.93 -26.88 24.86
C GLN A 229 -21.03 -27.03 26.10
N GLY A 230 -21.20 -26.17 27.11
CA GLY A 230 -20.36 -26.16 28.31
C GLY A 230 -18.91 -25.64 28.10
N ALA A 231 -18.63 -25.02 26.97
CA ALA A 231 -17.28 -24.55 26.61
C ALA A 231 -16.75 -23.44 27.55
N CYS A 232 -17.65 -22.79 28.30
CA CYS A 232 -17.31 -21.72 29.24
C CYS A 232 -17.32 -22.17 30.71
N LEU A 233 -17.48 -23.46 30.99
CA LEU A 233 -17.45 -24.03 32.32
C LEU A 233 -16.02 -24.11 32.89
N PRO A 234 -15.88 -24.25 34.24
CA PRO A 234 -14.57 -24.55 34.83
C PRO A 234 -13.97 -25.79 34.17
N GLY A 235 -12.73 -25.69 33.71
CA GLY A 235 -12.07 -26.76 32.92
C GLY A 235 -12.15 -26.57 31.41
N ALA A 236 -12.78 -25.51 30.92
CA ALA A 236 -12.75 -25.17 29.49
C ALA A 236 -11.31 -25.03 28.96
N SER A 237 -11.10 -25.39 27.69
CA SER A 237 -9.79 -25.26 27.07
C SER A 237 -9.40 -23.79 26.90
N ALA A 238 -8.09 -23.51 26.87
CA ALA A 238 -7.57 -22.17 26.56
C ALA A 238 -8.09 -21.64 25.22
N ALA A 239 -8.24 -22.50 24.21
CA ALA A 239 -8.78 -22.15 22.91
C ALA A 239 -10.25 -21.72 23.00
N ALA A 240 -11.09 -22.41 23.77
CA ALA A 240 -12.49 -22.02 23.97
C ALA A 240 -12.60 -20.67 24.70
N LEU A 241 -11.79 -20.46 25.72
CA LEU A 241 -11.75 -19.16 26.43
C LEU A 241 -11.26 -18.03 25.50
N ARG A 242 -10.24 -18.30 24.69
CA ARG A 242 -9.74 -17.35 23.69
C ARG A 242 -10.83 -16.97 22.70
N LYS A 243 -11.55 -17.96 22.13
CA LYS A 243 -12.69 -17.73 21.23
C LYS A 243 -13.76 -16.86 21.89
N TYR A 244 -14.14 -17.18 23.12
CA TYR A 244 -15.14 -16.39 23.87
C TYR A 244 -14.74 -14.93 23.99
N TYR A 245 -13.49 -14.63 24.36
CA TYR A 245 -13.02 -13.25 24.51
C TYR A 245 -12.87 -12.52 23.18
N LEU A 246 -12.48 -13.21 22.10
CA LEU A 246 -12.45 -12.65 20.75
C LEU A 246 -13.86 -12.22 20.29
N LEU A 247 -14.87 -13.07 20.50
CA LEU A 247 -16.26 -12.76 20.18
C LEU A 247 -16.80 -11.58 21.01
N LYS A 248 -16.46 -11.52 22.29
CA LYS A 248 -16.79 -10.35 23.15
C LYS A 248 -16.12 -9.08 22.65
N ALA A 249 -14.86 -9.15 22.26
CA ALA A 249 -14.10 -8.04 21.72
C ALA A 249 -14.70 -7.54 20.38
N THR A 250 -15.13 -8.46 19.51
CA THR A 250 -15.83 -8.14 18.26
C THR A 250 -17.13 -7.37 18.52
N ILE A 251 -17.94 -7.83 19.49
CA ILE A 251 -19.19 -7.14 19.89
C ILE A 251 -18.88 -5.70 20.37
N VAL A 252 -17.93 -5.55 21.30
CA VAL A 252 -17.52 -4.23 21.82
C VAL A 252 -17.06 -3.29 20.72
N SER A 253 -16.28 -3.79 19.76
CA SER A 253 -15.81 -2.98 18.63
C SER A 253 -16.94 -2.54 17.72
N CYS A 254 -17.87 -3.42 17.38
CA CYS A 254 -19.03 -3.09 16.55
C CYS A 254 -19.94 -2.06 17.23
N GLU A 255 -20.25 -2.26 18.52
CA GLU A 255 -21.07 -1.35 19.32
C GLU A 255 -20.43 0.05 19.41
N ALA A 256 -19.10 0.12 19.54
CA ALA A 256 -18.37 1.38 19.57
C ALA A 256 -18.46 2.17 18.25
N ILE A 257 -18.40 1.49 17.11
CA ILE A 257 -18.54 2.15 15.80
C ILE A 257 -19.96 2.70 15.62
N ILE A 258 -20.98 1.96 16.05
CA ILE A 258 -22.38 2.40 16.03
C ILE A 258 -22.57 3.62 16.96
N ALA A 259 -22.02 3.57 18.16
CA ALA A 259 -22.08 4.68 19.12
C ALA A 259 -21.38 5.93 18.57
N TYR A 260 -20.27 5.76 17.88
CA TYR A 260 -19.58 6.87 17.21
C TYR A 260 -20.42 7.54 16.12
N ALA A 261 -21.15 6.76 15.33
CA ALA A 261 -22.09 7.29 14.34
C ALA A 261 -23.23 8.07 15.00
N HIS A 262 -23.79 7.55 16.10
CA HIS A 262 -24.85 8.26 16.87
C HIS A 262 -24.37 9.59 17.43
N ARG A 263 -23.10 9.72 17.82
CA ARG A 263 -22.54 11.02 18.25
C ARG A 263 -22.60 12.07 17.15
N TYR A 264 -22.37 11.66 15.87
CA TYR A 264 -22.56 12.56 14.73
C TYR A 264 -24.02 12.89 14.46
N ALA A 265 -24.93 11.93 14.70
CA ALA A 265 -26.37 12.19 14.60
C ALA A 265 -26.80 13.27 15.60
N ASP A 266 -26.35 13.16 16.85
CA ASP A 266 -26.65 14.13 17.89
C ASP A 266 -26.06 15.51 17.57
N LEU A 267 -24.79 15.57 17.16
CA LEU A 267 -24.15 16.82 16.75
C LEU A 267 -24.89 17.48 15.58
N ALA A 268 -25.29 16.70 14.58
CA ALA A 268 -26.04 17.23 13.43
C ALA A 268 -27.41 17.79 13.84
N ARG A 269 -28.13 17.14 14.76
CA ARG A 269 -29.39 17.67 15.33
C ARG A 269 -29.17 18.98 16.07
N ASP A 270 -28.13 19.06 16.89
CA ASP A 270 -27.80 20.29 17.63
C ASP A 270 -27.45 21.45 16.71
N LEU A 271 -26.76 21.17 15.60
CA LEU A 271 -26.47 22.18 14.58
C LEU A 271 -27.73 22.57 13.80
N ALA A 272 -28.61 21.61 13.43
CA ALA A 272 -29.86 21.87 12.74
C ALA A 272 -30.80 22.79 13.50
N LEU A 273 -30.82 22.68 14.85
CA LEU A 273 -31.62 23.56 15.72
C LEU A 273 -31.14 25.04 15.66
N LYS A 274 -29.87 25.27 15.38
CA LYS A 274 -29.24 26.59 15.33
C LYS A 274 -29.18 27.17 13.92
N GLU A 275 -29.34 26.30 12.91
CA GLU A 275 -29.17 26.67 11.49
C GLU A 275 -30.36 27.49 11.01
N ARG A 276 -30.07 28.61 10.31
CA ARG A 276 -31.06 29.52 9.73
C ARG A 276 -31.32 29.27 8.26
N ASN A 277 -30.32 28.72 7.53
CA ASN A 277 -30.50 28.35 6.15
C ASN A 277 -31.37 27.11 6.05
N PRO A 278 -32.57 27.16 5.43
CA PRO A 278 -33.50 26.04 5.43
C PRO A 278 -32.93 24.81 4.66
N VAL A 279 -32.13 25.04 3.64
CA VAL A 279 -31.49 23.95 2.86
C VAL A 279 -30.45 23.23 3.75
N ARG A 280 -29.56 24.01 4.37
CA ARG A 280 -28.56 23.43 5.26
C ARG A 280 -29.17 22.72 6.47
N LYS A 281 -30.24 23.28 7.02
CA LYS A 281 -31.00 22.66 8.10
C LYS A 281 -31.52 21.28 7.69
N GLN A 282 -32.14 21.16 6.52
CA GLN A 282 -32.62 19.87 5.98
C GLN A 282 -31.47 18.88 5.76
N GLU A 283 -30.30 19.34 5.28
CA GLU A 283 -29.11 18.48 5.15
C GLU A 283 -28.63 17.97 6.50
N LEU A 284 -28.56 18.81 7.52
CA LEU A 284 -28.16 18.42 8.86
C LEU A 284 -29.14 17.41 9.49
N GLU A 285 -30.46 17.63 9.29
CA GLU A 285 -31.50 16.68 9.71
C GLU A 285 -31.34 15.33 8.97
N LYS A 286 -31.01 15.37 7.67
CA LYS A 286 -30.73 14.14 6.89
C LYS A 286 -29.46 13.44 7.35
N ILE A 287 -28.38 14.16 7.62
CA ILE A 287 -27.13 13.59 8.19
C ILE A 287 -27.44 12.89 9.51
N ALA A 288 -28.27 13.49 10.38
CA ALA A 288 -28.66 12.88 11.63
C ALA A 288 -29.44 11.56 11.42
N GLU A 289 -30.40 11.54 10.50
CA GLU A 289 -31.15 10.35 10.15
C GLU A 289 -30.22 9.23 9.62
N VAL A 290 -29.30 9.58 8.72
CA VAL A 290 -28.33 8.65 8.14
C VAL A 290 -27.44 8.04 9.24
N CYS A 291 -26.88 8.89 10.10
CA CYS A 291 -25.97 8.44 11.18
C CYS A 291 -26.66 7.63 12.29
N ASP A 292 -27.97 7.79 12.49
CA ASP A 292 -28.75 6.93 13.37
C ASP A 292 -28.95 5.51 12.80
N TRP A 293 -28.96 5.38 11.48
CA TRP A 293 -29.27 4.11 10.82
C TRP A 293 -28.00 3.32 10.51
N VAL A 294 -27.00 3.94 9.94
CA VAL A 294 -25.76 3.28 9.54
C VAL A 294 -24.58 3.68 10.43
N PRO A 295 -23.59 2.81 10.64
CA PRO A 295 -23.35 1.49 10.04
C PRO A 295 -24.01 0.31 10.79
N GLY A 296 -24.87 0.59 11.76
CA GLY A 296 -25.54 -0.44 12.54
C GLY A 296 -26.41 -1.38 11.68
N ASN A 297 -27.13 -0.82 10.74
CA ASN A 297 -28.08 -1.54 9.87
C ASN A 297 -27.65 -1.49 8.40
N ARG A 298 -28.23 -2.37 7.58
CA ARG A 298 -28.10 -2.29 6.12
C ARG A 298 -28.58 -0.92 5.62
N PRO A 299 -27.81 -0.23 4.77
CA PRO A 299 -28.24 1.00 4.13
C PRO A 299 -29.54 0.83 3.33
N ARG A 300 -30.41 1.85 3.37
CA ARG A 300 -31.68 1.91 2.64
C ARG A 300 -31.55 2.64 1.30
N ASN A 301 -30.49 3.39 1.12
CA ASN A 301 -30.25 4.27 -0.03
C ASN A 301 -28.76 4.52 -0.25
N TYR A 302 -28.42 5.19 -1.35
CA TYR A 302 -27.05 5.48 -1.74
C TYR A 302 -26.29 6.34 -0.73
N TRP A 303 -26.90 7.40 -0.18
CA TRP A 303 -26.24 8.26 0.82
C TRP A 303 -25.84 7.45 2.08
N GLU A 304 -26.75 6.64 2.58
CA GLU A 304 -26.47 5.76 3.72
C GLU A 304 -25.35 4.77 3.41
N ALA A 305 -25.29 4.23 2.18
CA ALA A 305 -24.24 3.30 1.79
C ALA A 305 -22.85 3.99 1.75
N VAL A 306 -22.77 5.19 1.17
CA VAL A 306 -21.52 5.99 1.17
C VAL A 306 -21.10 6.36 2.59
N GLN A 307 -22.05 6.77 3.44
CA GLN A 307 -21.76 7.12 4.84
C GLN A 307 -21.32 5.89 5.65
N SER A 308 -21.93 4.72 5.43
CA SER A 308 -21.54 3.47 6.07
C SER A 308 -20.10 3.08 5.69
N LEU A 309 -19.76 3.19 4.39
CA LEU A 309 -18.41 2.94 3.89
C LEU A 309 -17.39 3.88 4.57
N ARG A 310 -17.75 5.16 4.78
CA ARG A 310 -16.86 6.10 5.50
C ARG A 310 -16.62 5.68 6.93
N PHE A 311 -17.65 5.30 7.68
CA PHE A 311 -17.50 4.87 9.07
C PHE A 311 -16.66 3.60 9.20
N LEU A 312 -16.84 2.62 8.31
CA LEU A 312 -16.04 1.39 8.31
C LEU A 312 -14.58 1.67 7.96
N HIS A 313 -14.32 2.45 6.92
CA HIS A 313 -12.96 2.85 6.53
C HIS A 313 -12.25 3.57 7.68
N LEU A 314 -12.92 4.53 8.33
CA LEU A 314 -12.40 5.24 9.47
C LEU A 314 -12.13 4.32 10.67
N ALA A 315 -13.03 3.38 10.96
CA ALA A 315 -12.87 2.43 12.05
C ALA A 315 -11.67 1.51 11.83
N CYS A 316 -11.51 0.98 10.63
CA CYS A 316 -10.36 0.17 10.25
C CYS A 316 -9.04 0.95 10.38
N TRP A 317 -9.05 2.21 9.97
CA TRP A 317 -7.89 3.07 10.10
C TRP A 317 -7.58 3.37 11.57
N LYS A 318 -8.59 3.68 12.37
CA LYS A 318 -8.42 4.01 13.79
C LYS A 318 -7.90 2.82 14.59
N GLU A 319 -8.28 1.60 14.23
CA GLU A 319 -7.71 0.41 14.85
C GLU A 319 -6.24 0.22 14.49
N SER A 320 -5.87 0.36 13.22
CA SER A 320 -4.50 0.14 12.76
C SER A 320 -3.51 1.24 13.15
N SER A 321 -3.98 2.47 13.29
CA SER A 321 -3.30 3.68 13.80
C SER A 321 -1.91 4.02 13.27
N GLU A 322 -1.20 3.10 12.63
CA GLU A 322 0.17 3.29 12.15
C GLU A 322 0.29 3.31 10.63
N ARG A 323 -0.58 2.54 9.96
CA ARG A 323 -0.60 2.45 8.49
C ARG A 323 -2.01 2.19 8.00
N PRO A 324 -2.59 3.19 7.44
CA PRO A 324 -3.90 3.07 6.86
C PRO A 324 -3.83 2.70 5.36
N GLU A 325 -2.98 1.76 4.99
CA GLU A 325 -3.13 1.09 3.70
C GLU A 325 -4.43 0.26 3.76
N VAL A 326 -5.53 0.95 4.06
CA VAL A 326 -6.85 0.36 4.17
C VAL A 326 -7.51 0.55 2.83
N GLY A 327 -7.47 -0.47 2.00
CA GLY A 327 -8.20 -0.51 0.74
C GLY A 327 -9.68 -0.27 1.00
N ILE A 328 -10.29 0.59 0.19
CA ILE A 328 -11.70 0.95 0.29
C ILE A 328 -12.57 -0.14 -0.36
N GLY A 329 -11.96 -0.92 -1.25
CA GLY A 329 -12.61 -2.04 -1.90
C GLY A 329 -13.18 -1.70 -3.29
N ARG A 330 -14.06 -2.57 -3.75
CA ARG A 330 -14.73 -2.49 -5.06
C ARG A 330 -15.96 -1.58 -4.98
N ILE A 331 -15.73 -0.27 -4.84
CA ILE A 331 -16.82 0.69 -4.53
C ILE A 331 -17.88 0.74 -5.60
N ASP A 332 -17.54 0.50 -6.86
CA ASP A 332 -18.49 0.38 -7.96
C ASP A 332 -19.39 -0.85 -7.84
N GLN A 333 -18.97 -1.90 -7.13
CA GLN A 333 -19.80 -3.09 -6.85
C GLN A 333 -20.54 -2.95 -5.51
N ILE A 334 -19.85 -2.41 -4.49
CA ILE A 334 -20.40 -2.23 -3.13
C ILE A 334 -21.58 -1.28 -3.14
N LEU A 335 -21.46 -0.16 -3.84
CA LEU A 335 -22.44 0.93 -3.83
C LEU A 335 -23.50 0.81 -4.95
N TYR A 336 -23.24 0.05 -6.01
CA TYR A 336 -24.09 0.02 -7.20
C TYR A 336 -25.54 -0.39 -6.92
N PRO A 337 -25.84 -1.40 -6.09
CA PRO A 337 -27.25 -1.77 -5.83
C PRO A 337 -28.08 -0.63 -5.23
N PHE A 338 -27.49 0.19 -4.38
CA PHE A 338 -28.15 1.35 -3.76
C PHE A 338 -28.28 2.52 -4.74
N TYR A 339 -27.26 2.75 -5.57
CA TYR A 339 -27.25 3.75 -6.62
C TYR A 339 -28.32 3.47 -7.69
N GLU A 340 -28.36 2.26 -8.23
CA GLU A 340 -29.29 1.84 -9.26
C GLU A 340 -30.74 1.94 -8.78
N GLU A 341 -31.01 1.47 -7.56
CA GLU A 341 -32.35 1.54 -6.97
C GLU A 341 -32.80 2.98 -6.75
N ASP A 342 -31.95 3.87 -6.23
CA ASP A 342 -32.30 5.25 -5.99
C ASP A 342 -32.52 6.05 -7.28
N LEU A 343 -31.71 5.81 -8.32
CA LEU A 343 -31.92 6.38 -9.64
C LEU A 343 -33.26 5.91 -10.24
N ALA A 344 -33.53 4.61 -10.21
CA ALA A 344 -34.75 4.02 -10.75
C ALA A 344 -36.01 4.56 -10.07
N GLN A 345 -35.94 4.90 -8.79
CA GLN A 345 -37.05 5.47 -8.00
C GLN A 345 -37.07 6.99 -8.01
N GLY A 346 -36.13 7.66 -8.69
CA GLY A 346 -36.06 9.13 -8.75
C GLY A 346 -35.68 9.78 -7.40
N ARG A 347 -35.09 9.03 -6.45
CA ARG A 347 -34.64 9.57 -5.16
C ARG A 347 -33.23 10.18 -5.23
N LEU A 348 -32.51 9.93 -6.30
CA LEU A 348 -31.14 10.36 -6.54
C LEU A 348 -30.97 10.76 -7.99
N THR A 349 -30.19 11.79 -8.24
CA THR A 349 -29.68 12.13 -9.57
C THR A 349 -28.20 11.74 -9.69
N ARG A 350 -27.70 11.59 -10.92
CA ARG A 350 -26.26 11.36 -11.17
C ARG A 350 -25.39 12.50 -10.64
N GLN A 351 -25.91 13.72 -10.66
CA GLN A 351 -25.24 14.90 -10.12
C GLN A 351 -25.07 14.80 -8.60
N GLU A 352 -26.12 14.45 -7.86
CA GLU A 352 -26.08 14.27 -6.40
C GLU A 352 -25.21 13.09 -6.01
N ALA A 353 -25.25 12.00 -6.77
CA ALA A 353 -24.34 10.85 -6.55
C ALA A 353 -22.88 11.24 -6.69
N GLY A 354 -22.53 12.01 -7.71
CA GLY A 354 -21.18 12.54 -7.92
C GLY A 354 -20.73 13.47 -6.79
N GLU A 355 -21.60 14.33 -6.27
CA GLU A 355 -21.29 15.22 -5.14
C GLU A 355 -21.08 14.44 -3.83
N LEU A 356 -21.92 13.44 -3.51
CA LEU A 356 -21.77 12.59 -2.34
C LEU A 356 -20.47 11.78 -2.38
N LEU A 357 -20.15 11.19 -3.53
CA LEU A 357 -18.92 10.45 -3.72
C LEU A 357 -17.69 11.36 -3.65
N GLY A 358 -17.79 12.58 -4.21
CA GLY A 358 -16.78 13.62 -4.11
C GLY A 358 -16.54 14.08 -2.67
N ALA A 359 -17.60 14.22 -1.88
CA ALA A 359 -17.50 14.53 -0.46
C ALA A 359 -16.79 13.40 0.32
N PHE A 360 -17.10 12.15 0.00
CA PHE A 360 -16.38 10.98 0.56
C PHE A 360 -14.89 11.00 0.17
N TRP A 361 -14.56 11.34 -1.07
CA TRP A 361 -13.18 11.44 -1.55
C TRP A 361 -12.35 12.45 -0.77
N LEU A 362 -12.92 13.64 -0.51
CA LEU A 362 -12.29 14.66 0.33
C LEU A 362 -12.07 14.16 1.77
N LYS A 363 -13.06 13.45 2.34
CA LYS A 363 -12.97 12.87 3.69
C LYS A 363 -11.83 11.87 3.86
N ILE A 364 -11.48 11.13 2.81
CA ILE A 364 -10.34 10.21 2.86
C ILE A 364 -9.05 11.01 3.11
N ARG A 365 -8.88 12.14 2.43
CA ARG A 365 -7.64 12.92 2.48
C ARG A 365 -7.50 13.82 3.72
N GLU A 366 -8.57 14.09 4.46
CA GLU A 366 -8.52 14.85 5.73
C GLU A 366 -7.68 14.16 6.81
N THR A 367 -7.47 12.86 6.65
CA THR A 367 -6.68 12.07 7.59
C THR A 367 -5.27 11.93 7.05
N GLU A 368 -4.30 12.27 7.89
CA GLU A 368 -2.88 12.13 7.59
C GLU A 368 -2.18 11.32 8.69
N ASN A 369 -1.10 10.65 8.32
CA ASN A 369 -0.22 10.00 9.29
C ASN A 369 0.93 10.92 9.66
N LEU A 370 1.34 10.86 10.92
CA LEU A 370 2.61 11.43 11.33
C LEU A 370 3.74 10.68 10.62
N VAL A 371 4.41 11.37 9.69
CA VAL A 371 5.55 10.81 8.96
C VAL A 371 6.77 10.82 9.87
N THR A 372 7.35 9.67 10.07
CA THR A 372 8.55 9.53 10.89
C THR A 372 9.82 9.86 10.10
N ILE A 373 10.89 10.22 10.79
CA ILE A 373 12.19 10.61 10.22
C ILE A 373 12.68 9.60 9.15
N LYS A 374 12.42 8.33 9.34
CA LYS A 374 12.82 7.27 8.38
C LYS A 374 12.00 7.25 7.09
N ARG A 375 10.79 7.81 7.10
CA ARG A 375 9.92 7.89 5.93
C ARG A 375 10.11 9.15 5.11
N GLU A 376 10.72 10.19 5.67
CA GLU A 376 10.97 11.45 4.98
C GLU A 376 11.68 11.28 3.63
N HIS A 377 12.54 10.27 3.51
CA HIS A 377 13.28 9.96 2.29
C HIS A 377 12.53 9.00 1.33
N ARG A 378 11.28 8.61 1.61
CA ARG A 378 10.61 7.51 0.89
C ARG A 378 9.23 7.82 0.34
N ALA A 379 8.53 8.80 0.90
CA ALA A 379 7.16 9.07 0.52
C ALA A 379 6.79 10.52 0.80
N ALA A 380 5.81 11.03 0.08
CA ALA A 380 5.22 12.31 0.40
C ALA A 380 4.62 12.30 1.83
N PRO A 381 4.68 13.43 2.53
CA PRO A 381 4.07 13.59 3.84
C PRO A 381 2.58 13.23 3.82
N GLY A 382 2.12 12.55 4.86
CA GLY A 382 0.71 12.25 5.04
C GLY A 382 0.12 11.15 4.16
N THR A 383 0.91 10.49 3.31
CA THR A 383 0.45 9.43 2.39
C THR A 383 -0.11 8.22 3.14
N LEU A 384 -1.36 7.84 2.83
CA LEU A 384 -2.10 6.78 3.50
C LEU A 384 -2.21 5.49 2.66
N LEU A 385 -2.12 5.58 1.34
CA LEU A 385 -2.27 4.51 0.36
C LEU A 385 -3.63 3.76 0.42
N PRO A 386 -4.77 4.44 0.55
CA PRO A 386 -6.05 3.80 0.35
C PRO A 386 -6.24 3.47 -1.14
N ASP A 387 -6.87 2.33 -1.42
CA ASP A 387 -7.07 1.84 -2.78
C ASP A 387 -8.55 1.69 -3.09
N VAL A 388 -8.91 2.01 -4.33
CA VAL A 388 -10.23 1.77 -4.92
C VAL A 388 -10.05 0.84 -6.11
N THR A 389 -10.86 -0.21 -6.17
CA THR A 389 -10.86 -1.18 -7.27
C THR A 389 -12.14 -1.06 -8.06
N LEU A 390 -12.03 -1.09 -9.39
CA LEU A 390 -13.16 -0.98 -10.32
C LEU A 390 -13.18 -2.14 -11.30
N CYS A 391 -14.36 -2.44 -11.82
CA CYS A 391 -14.58 -3.37 -12.94
C CYS A 391 -14.24 -4.83 -12.61
N GLY A 392 -13.71 -5.57 -13.60
CA GLY A 392 -13.43 -7.00 -13.54
C GLY A 392 -14.57 -7.84 -14.08
N ILE A 393 -14.46 -9.16 -13.95
CA ILE A 393 -15.50 -10.12 -14.36
C ILE A 393 -16.06 -10.90 -13.17
N ASP A 394 -17.25 -11.45 -13.34
CA ASP A 394 -17.81 -12.45 -12.42
C ASP A 394 -17.36 -13.89 -12.78
N GLU A 395 -17.81 -14.89 -12.01
CA GLU A 395 -17.52 -16.30 -12.20
C GLU A 395 -18.06 -16.88 -13.54
N ASN A 396 -18.95 -16.15 -14.22
CA ASN A 396 -19.49 -16.51 -15.53
C ASN A 396 -18.80 -15.75 -16.69
N GLY A 397 -17.79 -14.91 -16.37
CA GLY A 397 -17.06 -14.11 -17.34
C GLY A 397 -17.80 -12.85 -17.82
N ARG A 398 -18.85 -12.41 -17.10
CA ARG A 398 -19.58 -11.18 -17.44
C ARG A 398 -18.83 -9.97 -16.95
N ASP A 399 -18.75 -8.92 -17.77
CA ASP A 399 -18.20 -7.62 -17.40
C ASP A 399 -19.00 -6.98 -16.26
N LEU A 400 -18.32 -6.55 -15.21
CA LEU A 400 -18.89 -5.88 -14.04
C LEU A 400 -18.76 -4.36 -14.09
N THR A 401 -18.28 -3.81 -15.21
CA THR A 401 -18.24 -2.36 -15.45
C THR A 401 -19.65 -1.78 -15.44
N ASN A 402 -19.91 -0.77 -14.62
CA ASN A 402 -21.21 -0.16 -14.45
C ASN A 402 -21.15 1.37 -14.40
N GLU A 403 -22.27 2.06 -14.22
CA GLU A 403 -22.34 3.54 -14.19
C GLU A 403 -21.45 4.14 -13.08
N LEU A 404 -21.31 3.48 -11.93
CA LEU A 404 -20.43 3.97 -10.87
C LEU A 404 -18.95 3.84 -11.24
N SER A 405 -18.54 2.83 -12.02
CA SER A 405 -17.18 2.74 -12.53
C SER A 405 -16.78 3.99 -13.30
N TRP A 406 -17.68 4.51 -14.17
CA TRP A 406 -17.49 5.77 -14.89
C TRP A 406 -17.50 6.98 -13.96
N LEU A 407 -18.45 7.04 -13.03
CA LEU A 407 -18.60 8.18 -12.11
C LEU A 407 -17.37 8.31 -11.17
N VAL A 408 -16.80 7.20 -10.70
CA VAL A 408 -15.58 7.20 -9.90
C VAL A 408 -14.40 7.81 -10.67
N LEU A 409 -14.27 7.50 -11.95
CA LEU A 409 -13.24 8.11 -12.80
C LEU A 409 -13.42 9.63 -12.91
N GLU A 410 -14.67 10.12 -13.04
CA GLU A 410 -14.97 11.55 -13.05
C GLU A 410 -14.67 12.22 -11.70
N VAL A 411 -14.99 11.56 -10.59
CA VAL A 411 -14.65 12.04 -9.24
C VAL A 411 -13.13 12.18 -9.09
N MET A 412 -12.38 11.14 -9.41
CA MET A 412 -10.91 11.15 -9.37
C MET A 412 -10.33 12.26 -10.26
N ARG A 413 -10.78 12.35 -11.51
CA ARG A 413 -10.29 13.32 -12.51
C ARG A 413 -10.52 14.77 -12.09
N GLN A 414 -11.69 15.09 -11.54
CA GLN A 414 -12.08 16.46 -11.20
C GLN A 414 -11.53 16.90 -9.84
N ILE A 415 -11.49 16.01 -8.84
CA ILE A 415 -10.98 16.36 -7.49
C ILE A 415 -9.47 16.48 -7.49
N LYS A 416 -8.73 15.59 -8.20
CA LYS A 416 -7.27 15.60 -8.31
C LYS A 416 -6.56 15.65 -6.96
N LEU A 417 -6.79 14.63 -6.14
CA LEU A 417 -6.03 14.38 -4.93
C LEU A 417 -5.04 13.24 -5.19
N SER A 418 -3.92 13.22 -4.47
CA SER A 418 -2.94 12.13 -4.55
C SER A 418 -3.51 10.77 -4.18
N GLU A 419 -4.57 10.75 -3.40
CA GLU A 419 -5.25 9.57 -2.88
C GLU A 419 -6.77 9.72 -2.95
N PRO A 420 -7.49 8.61 -3.02
CA PRO A 420 -7.07 7.21 -3.11
C PRO A 420 -6.47 6.85 -4.49
N ALA A 421 -5.65 5.77 -4.52
CA ALA A 421 -5.25 5.16 -5.77
C ALA A 421 -6.43 4.39 -6.38
N VAL A 422 -6.61 4.51 -7.69
CA VAL A 422 -7.69 3.85 -8.42
C VAL A 422 -7.10 2.79 -9.34
N TYR A 423 -7.59 1.56 -9.24
CA TYR A 423 -7.17 0.42 -10.04
C TYR A 423 -8.33 -0.10 -10.87
N ILE A 424 -8.11 -0.29 -12.16
CA ILE A 424 -9.05 -0.92 -13.09
C ILE A 424 -8.62 -2.36 -13.30
N ARG A 425 -9.49 -3.31 -13.01
CA ARG A 425 -9.35 -4.71 -13.35
C ARG A 425 -9.69 -4.89 -14.83
N TRP A 426 -8.66 -4.84 -15.67
CA TRP A 426 -8.82 -4.97 -17.11
C TRP A 426 -9.02 -6.43 -17.52
N HIS A 427 -9.94 -6.67 -18.46
CA HIS A 427 -10.18 -7.96 -19.11
C HIS A 427 -10.46 -7.77 -20.61
N GLU A 428 -10.32 -8.83 -21.39
CA GLU A 428 -10.40 -8.78 -22.85
C GLU A 428 -11.76 -8.28 -23.37
N GLY A 429 -12.84 -8.53 -22.61
CA GLY A 429 -14.20 -8.11 -22.95
C GLY A 429 -14.59 -6.71 -22.48
N MET A 430 -13.64 -5.93 -21.91
CA MET A 430 -13.91 -4.56 -21.44
C MET A 430 -14.34 -3.64 -22.58
N ASP A 431 -15.36 -2.80 -22.32
CA ASP A 431 -15.87 -1.83 -23.29
C ASP A 431 -14.76 -0.84 -23.72
N GLU A 432 -14.61 -0.62 -25.03
CA GLU A 432 -13.58 0.25 -25.59
C GLU A 432 -13.80 1.73 -25.21
N ASP A 433 -15.05 2.21 -25.19
CA ASP A 433 -15.35 3.59 -24.81
C ASP A 433 -14.98 3.83 -23.33
N PHE A 434 -15.18 2.82 -22.45
CA PHE A 434 -14.72 2.88 -21.05
C PHE A 434 -13.19 2.91 -20.96
N MET A 435 -12.50 2.04 -21.67
CA MET A 435 -11.04 2.00 -21.67
C MET A 435 -10.44 3.33 -22.14
N LEU A 436 -10.96 3.91 -23.22
CA LEU A 436 -10.52 5.22 -23.72
C LEU A 436 -10.81 6.31 -22.69
N HIS A 437 -11.96 6.28 -22.03
CA HIS A 437 -12.30 7.23 -20.98
C HIS A 437 -11.36 7.12 -19.79
N ALA A 438 -11.00 5.91 -19.37
CA ALA A 438 -10.04 5.69 -18.30
C ALA A 438 -8.65 6.28 -18.63
N LEU A 439 -8.20 6.15 -19.86
CA LEU A 439 -6.96 6.76 -20.35
C LEU A 439 -7.05 8.29 -20.49
N GLU A 440 -8.20 8.84 -20.88
CA GLU A 440 -8.46 10.29 -20.82
C GLU A 440 -8.33 10.81 -19.38
N CYS A 441 -8.94 10.13 -18.43
CA CYS A 441 -8.84 10.46 -17.00
C CYS A 441 -7.39 10.36 -16.49
N ASN A 442 -6.65 9.32 -16.88
CA ASN A 442 -5.23 9.16 -16.54
C ASN A 442 -4.37 10.32 -17.08
N ARG A 443 -4.57 10.70 -18.36
CA ARG A 443 -3.90 11.85 -18.97
C ARG A 443 -4.19 13.15 -18.22
N ASP A 444 -5.47 13.40 -17.91
CA ASP A 444 -5.91 14.64 -17.26
C ASP A 444 -5.46 14.71 -15.80
N PHE A 445 -5.34 13.56 -15.14
CA PHE A 445 -4.81 13.43 -13.79
C PHE A 445 -3.28 13.64 -13.77
N GLY A 446 -2.55 13.04 -14.70
CA GLY A 446 -1.10 13.16 -14.87
C GLY A 446 -0.28 12.18 -14.02
N GLY A 447 -0.67 11.96 -12.78
CA GLY A 447 0.06 11.19 -11.78
C GLY A 447 -0.32 9.69 -11.69
N GLY A 448 -0.62 9.03 -12.81
CA GLY A 448 -0.74 7.57 -12.88
C GLY A 448 -2.03 6.96 -12.33
N ASN A 449 -3.06 7.74 -12.12
CA ASN A 449 -4.41 7.27 -11.79
C ASN A 449 -5.36 7.43 -13.00
N PRO A 450 -6.16 6.40 -13.33
CA PRO A 450 -6.13 5.06 -12.77
C PRO A 450 -4.92 4.25 -13.27
N ALA A 451 -4.51 3.25 -12.48
CA ALA A 451 -3.61 2.18 -12.93
C ALA A 451 -4.43 0.96 -13.36
N PHE A 452 -3.79 0.04 -14.10
CA PHE A 452 -4.49 -1.12 -14.68
C PHE A 452 -3.88 -2.43 -14.17
N LEU A 453 -4.74 -3.40 -13.87
CA LEU A 453 -4.39 -4.75 -13.41
C LEU A 453 -5.02 -5.80 -14.33
N ASN A 454 -4.33 -6.90 -14.57
CA ASN A 454 -4.81 -8.02 -15.37
C ASN A 454 -5.80 -8.88 -14.58
N ASP A 455 -7.07 -8.75 -14.88
CA ASP A 455 -8.15 -9.44 -14.16
C ASP A 455 -8.02 -10.97 -14.25
N LYS A 456 -7.76 -11.47 -15.46
CA LYS A 456 -7.60 -12.91 -15.69
C LYS A 456 -6.44 -13.48 -14.88
N LEU A 457 -5.29 -12.83 -14.90
CA LEU A 457 -4.10 -13.34 -14.21
C LEU A 457 -4.29 -13.35 -12.70
N GLY A 458 -4.93 -12.32 -12.12
CA GLY A 458 -5.27 -12.28 -10.70
C GLY A 458 -6.20 -13.42 -10.29
N THR A 459 -7.25 -13.65 -11.07
CA THR A 459 -8.22 -14.74 -10.86
C THR A 459 -7.56 -16.11 -11.00
N ASP A 460 -6.78 -16.33 -12.08
CA ASP A 460 -6.10 -17.62 -12.33
C ASP A 460 -5.15 -18.03 -11.20
N ARG A 461 -4.46 -17.06 -10.59
CA ARG A 461 -3.57 -17.30 -9.43
C ARG A 461 -4.33 -17.82 -8.20
N TYR A 462 -5.53 -17.31 -7.93
CA TYR A 462 -6.39 -17.81 -6.86
C TYR A 462 -6.99 -19.17 -7.17
N LEU A 463 -7.45 -19.38 -8.41
CA LEU A 463 -7.93 -20.71 -8.86
C LEU A 463 -6.83 -21.79 -8.71
N ALA A 464 -5.58 -21.45 -9.08
CA ALA A 464 -4.43 -22.36 -8.92
C ALA A 464 -4.12 -22.71 -7.45
N ARG A 465 -4.57 -21.90 -6.50
CA ARG A 465 -4.45 -22.12 -5.04
C ARG A 465 -5.67 -22.81 -4.44
N GLY A 466 -6.63 -23.23 -5.25
CA GLY A 466 -7.82 -23.95 -4.81
C GLY A 466 -8.97 -23.08 -4.29
N VAL A 467 -8.92 -21.77 -4.55
CA VAL A 467 -10.03 -20.85 -4.27
C VAL A 467 -11.17 -21.13 -5.25
N LYS A 468 -12.40 -21.15 -4.77
CA LYS A 468 -13.57 -21.37 -5.62
C LYS A 468 -13.77 -20.24 -6.63
N PRO A 469 -14.33 -20.52 -7.83
CA PRO A 469 -14.48 -19.51 -8.88
C PRO A 469 -15.21 -18.24 -8.44
N GLU A 470 -16.31 -18.37 -7.71
CA GLU A 470 -17.10 -17.25 -7.20
C GLU A 470 -16.31 -16.32 -6.26
N ASP A 471 -15.39 -16.87 -5.48
CA ASP A 471 -14.53 -16.11 -4.58
C ASP A 471 -13.25 -15.63 -5.33
N ALA A 472 -12.70 -16.47 -6.23
CA ALA A 472 -11.49 -16.17 -6.98
C ALA A 472 -11.65 -14.98 -7.92
N THR A 473 -12.84 -14.72 -8.44
CA THR A 473 -13.17 -13.53 -9.23
C THR A 473 -13.49 -12.30 -8.39
N ASN A 474 -13.66 -12.46 -7.08
CA ASN A 474 -14.00 -11.36 -6.19
C ASN A 474 -12.78 -10.89 -5.37
N TRP A 475 -11.80 -10.33 -6.10
CA TRP A 475 -10.60 -9.76 -5.50
C TRP A 475 -10.52 -8.24 -5.70
N LEU A 476 -9.75 -7.58 -4.86
CA LEU A 476 -9.54 -6.14 -4.87
C LEU A 476 -8.06 -5.79 -4.75
N ALA A 477 -7.66 -4.68 -5.33
CA ALA A 477 -6.30 -4.16 -5.25
C ALA A 477 -5.94 -3.81 -3.81
N SER A 478 -4.66 -3.94 -3.47
CA SER A 478 -4.14 -3.66 -2.14
C SER A 478 -2.73 -3.08 -2.23
N GLY A 479 -2.58 -1.86 -1.76
CA GLY A 479 -1.30 -1.14 -1.80
C GLY A 479 -0.87 -0.84 -3.24
N CYS A 480 0.43 -0.97 -3.52
CA CYS A 480 1.01 -0.51 -4.78
C CYS A 480 0.71 -1.39 -5.99
N LEU A 481 0.55 -2.69 -5.79
CA LEU A 481 0.46 -3.71 -6.86
C LEU A 481 -0.15 -5.04 -6.41
N GLY A 482 -0.38 -5.17 -5.10
CA GLY A 482 -0.95 -6.38 -4.52
C GLY A 482 -2.45 -6.48 -4.73
N TYR A 483 -3.03 -7.60 -4.32
CA TYR A 483 -4.46 -7.83 -4.36
C TYR A 483 -4.86 -8.85 -3.29
N HIS A 484 -6.11 -8.80 -2.87
CA HIS A 484 -6.68 -9.67 -1.83
C HIS A 484 -8.07 -10.14 -2.20
N LEU A 485 -8.46 -11.31 -1.68
CA LEU A 485 -9.84 -11.80 -1.77
C LEU A 485 -10.77 -10.96 -0.86
N GLU A 486 -11.93 -10.59 -1.36
CA GLU A 486 -12.97 -9.93 -0.56
C GLU A 486 -13.44 -10.79 0.61
N CYS A 487 -13.45 -12.13 0.47
CA CYS A 487 -14.05 -13.04 1.44
C CYS A 487 -13.08 -13.66 2.45
N GLY A 488 -11.79 -13.46 2.34
CA GLY A 488 -10.97 -14.10 3.34
C GLY A 488 -9.54 -14.41 2.99
N GLU A 489 -8.72 -13.42 3.00
CA GLU A 489 -7.27 -13.55 2.93
C GLU A 489 -6.64 -12.59 3.95
N HIS A 490 -5.51 -12.96 4.50
CA HIS A 490 -4.72 -12.10 5.35
C HIS A 490 -3.23 -12.23 5.04
N MET A 491 -2.58 -11.09 4.77
CA MET A 491 -1.13 -11.02 4.63
C MET A 491 -0.47 -11.22 5.99
N ALA A 492 0.34 -12.26 6.12
CA ALA A 492 0.99 -12.59 7.38
C ALA A 492 2.14 -11.63 7.73
N GLY A 493 2.81 -11.06 6.75
CA GLY A 493 3.87 -10.07 6.91
C GLY A 493 4.44 -9.63 5.57
N MET A 494 5.16 -8.50 5.54
CA MET A 494 5.79 -7.99 4.34
C MET A 494 7.26 -7.67 4.61
N PHE A 495 8.13 -8.20 3.78
CA PHE A 495 9.58 -8.01 3.86
C PHE A 495 10.12 -7.63 2.48
N SER A 496 11.33 -7.07 2.45
CA SER A 496 12.01 -6.77 1.18
C SER A 496 13.47 -7.18 1.26
N ILE A 497 13.99 -7.67 0.14
CA ILE A 497 15.39 -8.03 -0.04
C ILE A 497 16.03 -7.20 -1.15
N ASN A 498 17.27 -6.77 -0.96
CA ASN A 498 18.01 -5.93 -1.90
C ASN A 498 18.94 -6.79 -2.76
N GLN A 499 18.48 -7.18 -3.93
CA GLN A 499 19.22 -8.06 -4.85
C GLN A 499 20.50 -7.40 -5.37
N ALA A 500 20.45 -6.09 -5.64
CA ALA A 500 21.63 -5.35 -6.07
C ALA A 500 22.73 -5.33 -4.99
N LYS A 501 22.36 -5.29 -3.69
CA LYS A 501 23.31 -5.40 -2.59
C LYS A 501 23.89 -6.81 -2.46
N ILE A 502 23.06 -7.83 -2.64
CA ILE A 502 23.52 -9.22 -2.64
C ILE A 502 24.50 -9.47 -3.80
N PHE A 503 24.21 -8.88 -4.98
CA PHE A 503 25.13 -8.96 -6.11
C PHE A 503 26.44 -8.20 -5.85
N GLU A 504 26.39 -7.02 -5.24
CA GLU A 504 27.61 -6.33 -4.78
C GLU A 504 28.45 -7.20 -3.83
N LEU A 505 27.79 -7.86 -2.85
CA LEU A 505 28.49 -8.80 -1.96
C LEU A 505 29.08 -10.00 -2.72
N THR A 506 28.43 -10.48 -3.77
CA THR A 506 28.96 -11.53 -4.65
C THR A 506 30.24 -11.06 -5.33
N LEU A 507 30.27 -9.82 -5.87
CA LEU A 507 31.45 -9.26 -6.53
C LEU A 507 32.66 -9.13 -5.61
N TYR A 508 32.43 -8.94 -4.31
CA TYR A 508 33.47 -8.79 -3.31
C TYR A 508 33.59 -10.02 -2.37
N ASN A 509 33.21 -11.21 -2.84
CA ASN A 509 33.32 -12.46 -2.11
C ASN A 509 32.69 -12.42 -0.70
N GLY A 510 31.48 -11.84 -0.61
CA GLY A 510 30.75 -11.66 0.63
C GLY A 510 31.19 -10.50 1.52
N PHE A 511 32.26 -9.79 1.15
CA PHE A 511 32.75 -8.62 1.88
C PHE A 511 32.01 -7.35 1.46
N ASP A 512 31.57 -6.55 2.42
CA ASP A 512 30.95 -5.24 2.13
C ASP A 512 31.98 -4.12 2.12
N PRO A 513 32.27 -3.51 0.95
CA PRO A 513 33.28 -2.45 0.86
C PRO A 513 32.95 -1.19 1.68
N ARG A 514 31.67 -0.93 1.91
CA ARG A 514 31.20 0.27 2.64
C ARG A 514 31.43 0.14 4.16
N THR A 515 31.05 -0.99 4.73
CA THR A 515 31.18 -1.23 6.18
C THR A 515 32.50 -1.91 6.56
N LYS A 516 33.25 -2.41 5.56
CA LYS A 516 34.50 -3.17 5.70
C LYS A 516 34.35 -4.43 6.57
N LYS A 517 33.22 -5.13 6.40
CA LYS A 517 32.91 -6.36 7.14
C LYS A 517 32.50 -7.48 6.18
N GLN A 518 32.76 -8.71 6.60
CA GLN A 518 32.24 -9.90 5.93
C GLN A 518 30.78 -10.07 6.33
N LEU A 519 29.86 -9.86 5.39
CA LEU A 519 28.42 -9.98 5.62
C LEU A 519 27.83 -11.26 5.00
N GLY A 520 28.30 -11.62 3.83
CA GLY A 520 27.85 -12.79 3.09
C GLY A 520 28.87 -13.95 3.14
N LEU A 521 28.56 -14.98 2.38
CA LEU A 521 29.44 -16.14 2.20
C LEU A 521 30.67 -15.79 1.37
N GLN A 522 31.72 -16.54 1.55
CA GLN A 522 32.85 -16.53 0.63
C GLN A 522 32.55 -17.48 -0.53
N THR A 523 32.07 -16.94 -1.65
CA THR A 523 31.61 -17.69 -2.84
C THR A 523 32.63 -17.74 -3.97
N GLY A 524 33.85 -17.21 -3.73
CA GLY A 524 34.94 -17.23 -4.68
C GLY A 524 35.40 -15.83 -5.12
N ASP A 525 36.64 -15.75 -5.62
CA ASP A 525 37.23 -14.53 -6.19
C ASP A 525 36.73 -14.40 -7.62
N VAL A 526 35.89 -13.40 -7.91
CA VAL A 526 35.30 -13.17 -9.24
C VAL A 526 36.33 -12.82 -10.31
N THR A 527 37.55 -12.39 -9.92
CA THR A 527 38.66 -12.17 -10.88
C THR A 527 39.18 -13.47 -11.50
N GLN A 528 38.84 -14.61 -10.91
CA GLN A 528 39.19 -15.94 -11.40
C GLN A 528 38.05 -16.60 -12.15
N PHE A 529 36.87 -15.99 -12.21
CA PHE A 529 35.73 -16.54 -12.95
C PHE A 529 35.96 -16.43 -14.43
N THR A 530 35.57 -17.47 -15.18
CA THR A 530 35.78 -17.60 -16.61
C THR A 530 34.48 -17.71 -17.41
N SER A 531 33.34 -17.70 -16.71
CA SER A 531 32.00 -17.81 -17.32
C SER A 531 30.94 -17.13 -16.46
N LEU A 532 29.85 -16.74 -17.12
CA LEU A 532 28.68 -16.18 -16.43
C LEU A 532 28.02 -17.21 -15.47
N GLU A 533 28.15 -18.51 -15.74
CA GLU A 533 27.62 -19.57 -14.88
C GLU A 533 28.20 -19.53 -13.47
N GLN A 534 29.48 -19.24 -13.34
CA GLN A 534 30.13 -19.10 -12.02
C GLN A 534 29.58 -17.87 -11.24
N PHE A 535 29.21 -16.80 -11.95
CA PHE A 535 28.51 -15.67 -11.31
C PHE A 535 27.11 -16.05 -10.83
N TYR A 536 26.34 -16.80 -11.62
CA TYR A 536 25.05 -17.30 -11.18
C TYR A 536 25.16 -18.19 -9.94
N GLU A 537 26.09 -19.15 -9.95
CA GLU A 537 26.32 -20.03 -8.81
C GLU A 537 26.67 -19.25 -7.54
N ALA A 538 27.59 -18.28 -7.63
CA ALA A 538 28.02 -17.46 -6.51
C ALA A 538 26.89 -16.56 -6.00
N PHE A 539 26.16 -15.91 -6.90
CA PHE A 539 25.04 -15.02 -6.55
C PHE A 539 23.90 -15.80 -5.87
N PHE A 540 23.49 -16.92 -6.43
CA PHE A 540 22.40 -17.72 -5.85
C PHE A 540 22.78 -18.38 -4.50
N GLN A 541 24.05 -18.69 -4.27
CA GLN A 541 24.53 -19.10 -2.95
C GLN A 541 24.43 -17.98 -1.92
N GLN A 542 24.79 -16.75 -2.28
CA GLN A 542 24.60 -15.58 -1.42
C GLN A 542 23.12 -15.34 -1.13
N GLU A 543 22.29 -15.41 -2.16
CA GLU A 543 20.85 -15.20 -2.03
C GLU A 543 20.19 -16.24 -1.12
N ASP A 544 20.53 -17.52 -1.27
CA ASP A 544 20.03 -18.60 -0.42
C ASP A 544 20.41 -18.39 1.07
N TYR A 545 21.63 -17.93 1.32
CA TYR A 545 22.09 -17.58 2.65
C TYR A 545 21.26 -16.45 3.27
N PHE A 546 21.03 -15.37 2.53
CA PHE A 546 20.21 -14.25 3.02
C PHE A 546 18.74 -14.60 3.12
N ALA A 547 18.21 -15.46 2.26
CA ALA A 547 16.85 -15.97 2.35
C ALA A 547 16.61 -16.75 3.66
N GLU A 548 17.59 -17.53 4.10
CA GLU A 548 17.53 -18.24 5.40
C GLU A 548 17.55 -17.27 6.59
N ILE A 549 18.37 -16.23 6.54
CA ILE A 549 18.37 -15.17 7.57
C ILE A 549 17.02 -14.45 7.61
N LEU A 550 16.45 -14.12 6.45
CA LEU A 550 15.13 -13.50 6.35
C LEU A 550 14.03 -14.38 6.95
N ARG A 551 14.09 -15.69 6.69
CA ARG A 551 13.16 -16.68 7.25
C ARG A 551 13.25 -16.76 8.77
N LYS A 552 14.46 -16.81 9.34
CA LYS A 552 14.68 -16.80 10.80
C LYS A 552 14.16 -15.53 11.43
N HIS A 553 14.44 -14.40 10.82
CA HIS A 553 13.95 -13.11 11.23
C HIS A 553 12.41 -13.07 11.25
N TYR A 554 11.77 -13.53 10.19
CA TYR A 554 10.32 -13.62 10.10
C TYR A 554 9.74 -14.51 11.20
N PHE A 555 10.37 -15.65 11.48
CA PHE A 555 9.98 -16.57 12.56
C PHE A 555 9.97 -15.88 13.92
N ILE A 556 11.08 -15.23 14.30
CA ILE A 556 11.22 -14.55 15.59
C ILE A 556 10.18 -13.43 15.73
N TRP A 557 10.04 -12.63 14.70
CA TRP A 557 9.11 -11.52 14.69
C TRP A 557 7.65 -11.98 14.80
N TRP A 558 7.26 -12.97 13.98
CA TRP A 558 5.89 -13.49 13.96
C TRP A 558 5.49 -14.17 15.27
N SER A 559 6.38 -14.94 15.88
CA SER A 559 6.12 -15.57 17.17
C SER A 559 5.87 -14.51 18.25
N SER A 560 6.67 -13.47 18.28
CA SER A 560 6.51 -12.36 19.22
C SER A 560 5.18 -11.62 19.03
N GLU A 561 4.82 -11.31 17.78
CA GLU A 561 3.57 -10.65 17.44
C GLU A 561 2.33 -11.46 17.84
N ASN A 562 2.31 -12.75 17.52
CA ASN A 562 1.18 -13.61 17.89
C ASN A 562 1.02 -13.79 19.40
N MET A 563 2.10 -13.70 20.17
CA MET A 563 2.03 -13.82 21.62
C MET A 563 1.57 -12.53 22.32
N ASN A 564 1.87 -11.38 21.74
CA ASN A 564 1.79 -10.11 22.48
C ASN A 564 0.91 -9.04 21.85
N SER A 565 0.47 -9.22 20.60
CA SER A 565 -0.30 -8.21 19.88
C SER A 565 -1.46 -8.81 19.10
N PRO A 566 -2.65 -8.86 19.65
CA PRO A 566 -3.88 -9.26 18.95
C PRO A 566 -4.42 -8.18 18.01
N MET A 567 -3.71 -7.07 17.88
CA MET A 567 -4.16 -5.82 17.26
C MET A 567 -4.81 -5.95 15.90
N SER A 568 -4.16 -6.68 14.99
CA SER A 568 -4.69 -6.84 13.63
C SER A 568 -5.85 -7.84 13.54
N GLY A 569 -6.15 -8.49 14.64
CA GLY A 569 -7.13 -9.57 14.67
C GLY A 569 -8.57 -9.12 14.84
N LEU A 570 -8.80 -8.04 15.60
CA LEU A 570 -10.14 -7.58 15.92
C LEU A 570 -10.89 -7.09 14.70
N ARG A 571 -10.28 -6.21 13.94
CA ARG A 571 -10.82 -5.69 12.68
C ARG A 571 -11.10 -6.81 11.70
N ALA A 572 -10.15 -7.73 11.56
CA ALA A 572 -10.30 -8.87 10.68
C ALA A 572 -11.45 -9.79 11.11
N ALA A 573 -11.59 -10.09 12.39
CA ALA A 573 -12.72 -10.87 12.91
C ALA A 573 -14.07 -10.18 12.70
N MET A 574 -14.12 -8.87 12.81
CA MET A 574 -15.34 -8.07 12.61
C MET A 574 -15.79 -8.05 11.14
N LEU A 575 -14.85 -8.00 10.20
CA LEU A 575 -15.14 -7.90 8.77
C LEU A 575 -15.25 -9.28 8.08
N TYR A 576 -14.58 -10.31 8.57
CA TYR A 576 -14.59 -11.66 8.01
C TYR A 576 -15.53 -12.57 8.81
N GLU A 577 -16.73 -12.80 8.33
CA GLU A 577 -17.74 -13.61 9.03
C GLU A 577 -17.26 -15.04 9.38
N ASP A 578 -16.41 -15.65 8.54
CA ASP A 578 -15.84 -16.97 8.77
C ASP A 578 -14.95 -17.04 10.03
N CYS A 579 -14.39 -15.90 10.45
CA CYS A 579 -13.60 -15.81 11.69
C CYS A 579 -14.44 -16.03 12.96
N ILE A 580 -15.73 -15.73 12.92
CA ILE A 580 -16.65 -15.84 14.08
C ILE A 580 -16.84 -17.30 14.49
N PRO A 581 -17.31 -18.22 13.62
CA PRO A 581 -17.41 -19.63 13.99
C PRO A 581 -16.05 -20.31 14.21
N ALA A 582 -15.01 -19.89 13.50
CA ALA A 582 -13.65 -20.39 13.72
C ALA A 582 -13.11 -20.02 15.12
N GLY A 583 -13.50 -18.86 15.65
CA GLY A 583 -12.93 -18.30 16.89
C GLY A 583 -11.47 -17.92 16.75
N LEU A 584 -11.05 -17.61 15.53
CA LEU A 584 -9.71 -17.20 15.15
C LEU A 584 -9.81 -15.90 14.34
N THR A 585 -8.83 -15.06 14.47
CA THR A 585 -8.69 -13.91 13.59
C THR A 585 -8.29 -14.36 12.17
N SER A 586 -8.47 -13.51 11.17
CA SER A 586 -7.98 -13.81 9.81
C SER A 586 -6.48 -14.12 9.81
N ARG A 587 -5.73 -13.40 10.63
CA ARG A 587 -4.28 -13.60 10.82
C ARG A 587 -3.94 -14.98 11.39
N GLU A 588 -4.75 -15.49 12.27
CA GLU A 588 -4.60 -16.84 12.86
C GLU A 588 -5.13 -17.96 11.95
N GLY A 589 -5.72 -17.62 10.83
CA GLY A 589 -6.29 -18.57 9.85
C GLY A 589 -7.80 -18.75 9.97
N GLY A 590 -8.51 -17.83 10.62
CA GLY A 590 -9.97 -17.85 10.71
C GLY A 590 -10.70 -17.44 9.43
N ALA A 591 -10.01 -16.82 8.48
CA ALA A 591 -10.59 -16.46 7.19
C ALA A 591 -10.90 -17.70 6.33
N ARG A 592 -11.77 -17.53 5.33
CA ARG A 592 -12.27 -18.65 4.47
C ARG A 592 -11.14 -19.41 3.78
N TYR A 593 -10.09 -18.73 3.36
CA TYR A 593 -8.94 -19.32 2.66
C TYR A 593 -7.63 -19.13 3.45
N PRO A 594 -7.39 -19.94 4.50
CA PRO A 594 -6.16 -19.87 5.27
C PRO A 594 -4.89 -20.07 4.42
N VAL A 595 -5.00 -20.81 3.32
CA VAL A 595 -3.89 -21.04 2.36
C VAL A 595 -3.37 -19.77 1.69
N CYS A 596 -4.13 -18.69 1.75
CA CYS A 596 -3.71 -17.38 1.26
C CYS A 596 -3.01 -16.52 2.32
N ARG A 597 -2.77 -17.06 3.51
CA ARG A 597 -2.16 -16.40 4.67
C ARG A 597 -0.64 -16.41 4.64
N ALA A 598 -0.02 -16.13 3.53
CA ALA A 598 1.43 -16.18 3.42
C ALA A 598 2.09 -14.82 3.68
N SER A 599 3.38 -14.82 4.04
CA SER A 599 4.19 -13.61 4.04
C SER A 599 4.49 -13.16 2.61
N TRP A 600 4.57 -11.84 2.44
CA TRP A 600 4.94 -11.22 1.19
C TRP A 600 6.42 -10.83 1.23
N ILE A 601 7.18 -11.22 0.22
CA ILE A 601 8.58 -10.85 0.08
C ILE A 601 8.75 -10.00 -1.17
N GLY A 602 9.28 -8.79 -0.99
CA GLY A 602 9.60 -7.88 -2.09
C GLY A 602 11.06 -8.04 -2.49
N ASP A 603 11.33 -8.38 -3.73
CA ASP A 603 12.67 -8.32 -4.28
C ASP A 603 12.84 -7.05 -5.13
N ARG A 604 13.98 -6.39 -4.97
CA ARG A 604 14.32 -5.17 -5.70
C ARG A 604 15.73 -5.23 -6.26
N GLY A 605 15.91 -4.55 -7.40
CA GLY A 605 17.20 -4.51 -8.06
C GLY A 605 17.46 -5.69 -9.01
N ILE A 606 16.44 -6.49 -9.36
CA ILE A 606 16.60 -7.58 -10.34
C ILE A 606 17.02 -7.05 -11.71
N THR A 607 16.45 -5.94 -12.16
CA THR A 607 16.86 -5.28 -13.42
C THR A 607 18.31 -4.82 -13.34
N ASP A 608 18.73 -4.24 -12.19
CA ASP A 608 20.14 -3.86 -11.98
C ASP A 608 21.06 -5.08 -12.11
N VAL A 609 20.71 -6.22 -11.45
CA VAL A 609 21.49 -7.46 -11.51
C VAL A 609 21.55 -8.04 -12.93
N ALA A 610 20.45 -7.99 -13.66
CA ALA A 610 20.41 -8.47 -15.06
C ALA A 610 21.33 -7.64 -15.96
N ASP A 611 21.26 -6.31 -15.84
CA ASP A 611 22.14 -5.38 -16.56
C ASP A 611 23.62 -5.54 -16.18
N ASP A 612 23.91 -5.82 -14.91
CA ASP A 612 25.25 -6.09 -14.40
C ASP A 612 25.84 -7.36 -15.02
N LEU A 613 25.08 -8.45 -15.01
CA LEU A 613 25.48 -9.74 -15.60
C LEU A 613 25.65 -9.63 -17.12
N ALA A 614 24.75 -8.89 -17.78
CA ALA A 614 24.85 -8.63 -19.22
C ALA A 614 26.11 -7.82 -19.55
N ALA A 615 26.45 -6.81 -18.76
CA ALA A 615 27.66 -6.02 -18.96
C ALA A 615 28.94 -6.86 -18.75
N ILE A 616 29.00 -7.68 -17.70
CA ILE A 616 30.12 -8.60 -17.46
C ILE A 616 30.28 -9.58 -18.62
N GLU A 617 29.20 -10.26 -19.01
CA GLU A 617 29.26 -11.22 -20.12
C GLU A 617 29.71 -10.55 -21.43
N HIS A 618 29.13 -9.41 -21.77
CA HIS A 618 29.42 -8.71 -23.01
C HIS A 618 30.84 -8.12 -23.07
N LEU A 619 31.27 -7.45 -21.99
CA LEU A 619 32.49 -6.64 -21.98
C LEU A 619 33.73 -7.42 -21.50
N VAL A 620 33.56 -8.26 -20.48
CA VAL A 620 34.69 -9.04 -19.91
C VAL A 620 34.87 -10.33 -20.66
N PHE A 621 33.84 -11.19 -20.79
CA PHE A 621 34.01 -12.54 -21.34
C PHE A 621 33.97 -12.58 -22.85
N ARG A 622 32.99 -11.94 -23.50
CA ARG A 622 32.84 -12.03 -24.98
C ARG A 622 33.78 -11.09 -25.74
N SER A 623 33.88 -9.85 -25.30
CA SER A 623 34.60 -8.80 -26.05
C SER A 623 36.01 -8.52 -25.50
N ASN A 624 36.39 -9.04 -24.34
CA ASN A 624 37.70 -8.83 -23.70
C ASN A 624 38.12 -7.34 -23.67
N LYS A 625 37.17 -6.41 -23.37
CA LYS A 625 37.44 -4.96 -23.34
C LYS A 625 38.31 -4.57 -22.17
N PHE A 626 38.11 -5.21 -21.04
CA PHE A 626 38.86 -5.09 -19.81
C PHE A 626 38.71 -6.36 -18.99
N THR A 627 39.57 -6.57 -18.01
CA THR A 627 39.51 -7.69 -17.05
C THR A 627 38.51 -7.42 -15.93
N MET A 628 38.08 -8.46 -15.24
CA MET A 628 37.22 -8.33 -14.07
C MET A 628 37.91 -7.51 -12.95
N ALA A 629 39.25 -7.61 -12.82
CA ALA A 629 40.03 -6.83 -11.84
C ALA A 629 39.97 -5.31 -12.18
N GLU A 630 40.16 -4.93 -13.45
CA GLU A 630 40.06 -3.53 -13.88
C GLU A 630 38.64 -2.97 -13.68
N LEU A 631 37.60 -3.78 -13.86
CA LEU A 631 36.23 -3.37 -13.59
C LEU A 631 36.00 -3.13 -12.09
N LEU A 632 36.48 -4.04 -11.23
CA LEU A 632 36.38 -3.86 -9.78
C LEU A 632 37.12 -2.60 -9.29
N ASP A 633 38.33 -2.33 -9.82
CA ASP A 633 39.09 -1.14 -9.48
C ASP A 633 38.35 0.15 -9.91
N ALA A 634 37.76 0.16 -11.10
CA ALA A 634 36.96 1.30 -11.58
C ALA A 634 35.71 1.53 -10.71
N MET A 635 35.00 0.47 -10.31
CA MET A 635 33.86 0.57 -9.41
C MET A 635 34.26 1.01 -8.00
N ALA A 636 35.35 0.51 -7.45
CA ALA A 636 35.87 0.92 -6.14
C ALA A 636 36.23 2.41 -6.10
N ALA A 637 36.72 2.96 -7.25
CA ALA A 637 36.95 4.40 -7.44
C ALA A 637 35.65 5.19 -7.70
N ASN A 638 34.47 4.54 -7.69
CA ASN A 638 33.21 5.14 -8.11
C ASN A 638 33.32 5.82 -9.48
N TRP A 639 34.03 5.16 -10.41
CA TRP A 639 34.32 5.58 -11.79
C TRP A 639 35.25 6.78 -11.94
N GLN A 640 35.81 7.34 -10.85
CA GLN A 640 36.75 8.47 -10.95
C GLN A 640 38.03 8.04 -11.68
N GLY A 641 38.31 8.69 -12.82
CA GLY A 641 39.47 8.36 -13.66
C GLY A 641 39.24 7.12 -14.58
N HIS A 642 38.05 6.56 -14.61
CA HIS A 642 37.67 5.40 -15.43
C HIS A 642 36.40 5.67 -16.25
N ASP A 643 36.25 6.90 -16.77
CA ASP A 643 35.06 7.32 -17.52
C ASP A 643 34.86 6.49 -18.79
N ASP A 644 35.95 6.02 -19.42
CA ASP A 644 35.91 5.14 -20.59
C ASP A 644 35.31 3.76 -20.26
N ILE A 645 35.72 3.13 -19.17
CA ILE A 645 35.15 1.85 -18.71
C ILE A 645 33.68 2.05 -18.36
N ARG A 646 33.36 3.10 -17.62
CA ARG A 646 31.97 3.44 -17.26
C ARG A 646 31.11 3.61 -18.52
N GLN A 647 31.59 4.35 -19.53
CA GLN A 647 30.81 4.56 -20.74
C GLN A 647 30.58 3.26 -21.51
N MET A 648 31.56 2.35 -21.56
CA MET A 648 31.37 1.01 -22.11
C MET A 648 30.29 0.22 -21.35
N CYS A 649 30.30 0.29 -20.01
CA CYS A 649 29.31 -0.33 -19.14
C CYS A 649 27.89 0.25 -19.38
N LEU A 650 27.76 1.57 -19.52
CA LEU A 650 26.48 2.22 -19.84
C LEU A 650 25.95 1.81 -21.23
N ASN A 651 26.84 1.61 -22.19
CA ASN A 651 26.49 1.22 -23.57
C ASN A 651 26.35 -0.30 -23.77
N ALA A 652 26.64 -1.12 -22.76
CA ALA A 652 26.40 -2.56 -22.83
C ALA A 652 24.88 -2.84 -22.99
N PRO A 653 24.49 -4.00 -23.53
CA PRO A 653 23.08 -4.38 -23.63
C PRO A 653 22.33 -4.18 -22.31
N LYS A 654 21.11 -3.62 -22.40
CA LYS A 654 20.27 -3.29 -21.24
C LYS A 654 18.87 -3.86 -21.37
N TYR A 655 18.29 -4.26 -20.26
CA TYR A 655 16.91 -4.69 -20.16
C TYR A 655 15.94 -3.58 -20.61
N GLY A 656 14.84 -3.98 -21.25
CA GLY A 656 13.79 -3.07 -21.71
C GLY A 656 13.91 -2.65 -23.18
N ASN A 657 14.83 -3.26 -23.96
CA ASN A 657 15.07 -2.97 -25.36
C ASN A 657 14.73 -4.14 -26.32
N ASP A 658 13.92 -5.10 -25.86
CA ASP A 658 13.56 -6.33 -26.61
C ASP A 658 14.79 -7.16 -27.05
N ASP A 659 15.85 -7.13 -26.25
CA ASP A 659 17.06 -7.92 -26.47
C ASP A 659 16.94 -9.24 -25.71
N ASP A 660 16.71 -10.32 -26.43
CA ASP A 660 16.55 -11.67 -25.85
C ASP A 660 17.74 -12.07 -24.95
N PHE A 661 18.95 -11.59 -25.26
CA PHE A 661 20.11 -11.88 -24.44
C PHE A 661 19.97 -11.36 -23.00
N VAL A 662 19.52 -10.12 -22.83
CA VAL A 662 19.35 -9.52 -21.50
C VAL A 662 18.05 -10.01 -20.85
N ASP A 663 16.99 -10.16 -21.66
CA ASP A 663 15.69 -10.64 -21.16
C ASP A 663 15.79 -12.08 -20.62
N GLU A 664 16.60 -12.95 -21.22
CA GLU A 664 16.88 -14.31 -20.70
C GLU A 664 17.66 -14.27 -19.38
N ILE A 665 18.63 -13.35 -19.23
CA ILE A 665 19.35 -13.14 -17.97
C ILE A 665 18.37 -12.70 -16.88
N PHE A 666 17.54 -11.70 -17.17
CA PHE A 666 16.50 -11.22 -16.24
C PHE A 666 15.58 -12.36 -15.80
N ASN A 667 15.08 -13.15 -16.75
CA ASN A 667 14.20 -14.28 -16.48
C ASN A 667 14.87 -15.35 -15.62
N ARG A 668 16.10 -15.70 -15.91
CA ARG A 668 16.86 -16.68 -15.14
C ARG A 668 17.06 -16.20 -13.70
N VAL A 669 17.51 -14.97 -13.51
CA VAL A 669 17.68 -14.38 -12.18
C VAL A 669 16.34 -14.34 -11.46
N SER A 670 15.30 -13.80 -12.08
CA SER A 670 13.96 -13.65 -11.48
C SER A 670 13.35 -14.99 -11.04
N LEU A 671 13.38 -16.02 -11.89
CA LEU A 671 12.83 -17.34 -11.57
C LEU A 671 13.63 -18.05 -10.50
N THR A 672 14.96 -17.98 -10.51
CA THR A 672 15.79 -18.65 -9.50
C THR A 672 15.65 -17.97 -8.15
N THR A 673 15.64 -16.62 -8.10
CA THR A 673 15.29 -15.85 -6.91
C THR A 673 13.96 -16.29 -6.32
N GLN A 674 12.96 -16.43 -7.17
CA GLN A 674 11.65 -16.90 -6.73
C GLN A 674 11.71 -18.30 -6.11
N MET A 675 12.39 -19.23 -6.76
CA MET A 675 12.53 -20.59 -6.23
C MET A 675 13.26 -20.62 -4.89
N ILE A 676 14.28 -19.80 -4.70
CA ILE A 676 15.03 -19.67 -3.45
C ILE A 676 14.12 -19.09 -2.35
N LEU A 677 13.47 -17.94 -2.60
CA LEU A 677 12.68 -17.25 -1.60
C LEU A 677 11.39 -18.01 -1.22
N THR A 678 10.76 -18.71 -2.17
CA THR A 678 9.53 -19.47 -1.93
C THR A 678 9.75 -20.95 -1.67
N GLY A 679 10.96 -21.44 -1.85
CA GLY A 679 11.31 -22.87 -1.67
C GLY A 679 11.18 -23.35 -0.22
N ARG A 680 11.22 -22.42 0.74
CA ARG A 680 11.10 -22.73 2.16
C ARG A 680 9.74 -22.26 2.68
N PRO A 681 8.85 -23.15 3.08
CA PRO A 681 7.56 -22.78 3.65
C PRO A 681 7.71 -21.89 4.89
N ASP A 682 6.76 -21.01 5.08
CA ASP A 682 6.60 -20.25 6.30
C ASP A 682 6.45 -21.20 7.50
N PRO A 683 7.27 -21.04 8.56
CA PRO A 683 7.31 -22.01 9.66
C PRO A 683 6.03 -22.06 10.51
N PHE A 684 5.16 -21.03 10.43
CA PHE A 684 3.91 -20.99 11.18
C PHE A 684 2.71 -21.44 10.37
N THR A 685 2.65 -21.01 9.12
CA THR A 685 1.50 -21.29 8.28
C THR A 685 1.65 -22.54 7.44
N GLY A 686 2.89 -23.02 7.25
CA GLY A 686 3.22 -24.08 6.29
C GLY A 686 3.09 -23.64 4.83
N GLU A 687 2.71 -22.39 4.58
CA GLU A 687 2.47 -21.83 3.26
C GLU A 687 3.77 -21.30 2.64
N LYS A 688 3.86 -21.33 1.32
CA LYS A 688 4.97 -20.70 0.60
C LYS A 688 4.82 -19.19 0.62
N PRO A 689 5.89 -18.43 0.90
CA PRO A 689 5.88 -16.98 0.77
C PRO A 689 5.40 -16.54 -0.62
N MET A 690 4.77 -15.39 -0.67
CA MET A 690 4.31 -14.76 -1.91
C MET A 690 5.29 -13.65 -2.30
N LEU A 691 5.61 -13.54 -3.58
CA LEU A 691 6.58 -12.56 -4.07
C LEU A 691 5.92 -11.38 -4.76
N PHE A 692 6.55 -10.20 -4.60
CA PHE A 692 6.28 -9.02 -5.38
C PHE A 692 7.57 -8.33 -5.83
N LYS A 693 7.53 -7.71 -7.00
CA LYS A 693 8.64 -6.93 -7.54
C LYS A 693 8.26 -5.46 -7.69
N GLY A 694 9.11 -4.61 -7.13
CA GLY A 694 8.92 -3.16 -7.21
C GLY A 694 8.29 -2.54 -5.98
N ALA A 695 7.75 -1.36 -6.14
CA ALA A 695 6.91 -0.57 -5.23
C ALA A 695 7.58 0.37 -4.21
N ALA A 696 6.88 1.45 -3.94
CA ALA A 696 6.99 2.36 -2.80
C ALA A 696 8.36 3.03 -2.57
N ALA A 697 8.99 3.67 -3.56
CA ALA A 697 10.21 4.47 -3.40
C ALA A 697 11.39 3.78 -2.66
N GLY A 698 11.28 2.48 -2.34
CA GLY A 698 12.34 1.71 -1.67
C GLY A 698 13.63 1.63 -2.51
N HIS A 699 13.52 1.74 -3.82
CA HIS A 699 14.66 1.78 -4.75
C HIS A 699 15.64 2.93 -4.44
N VAL A 700 15.17 4.08 -3.96
CA VAL A 700 16.04 5.21 -3.56
C VAL A 700 16.86 4.84 -2.33
N THR A 701 16.20 4.38 -1.27
CA THR A 701 16.90 4.08 -0.01
C THR A 701 17.77 2.83 -0.08
N GLN A 702 17.34 1.82 -0.84
CA GLN A 702 18.17 0.63 -1.09
C GLN A 702 19.36 0.97 -2.00
N GLY A 703 19.15 1.80 -3.03
CA GLY A 703 20.23 2.29 -3.87
C GLY A 703 21.30 3.07 -3.10
N ALA A 704 20.89 3.86 -2.11
CA ALA A 704 21.81 4.61 -1.25
C ALA A 704 22.78 3.69 -0.45
N SER A 705 22.43 2.42 -0.26
CA SER A 705 23.28 1.44 0.44
C SER A 705 24.18 0.62 -0.49
N VAL A 706 24.06 0.77 -1.82
CA VAL A 706 24.78 0.00 -2.83
C VAL A 706 25.88 0.83 -3.47
N GLY A 707 27.05 0.26 -3.68
CA GLY A 707 28.19 0.85 -4.37
C GLY A 707 27.95 1.05 -5.87
N ALA A 708 29.02 1.36 -6.61
CA ALA A 708 29.00 1.33 -8.05
C ALA A 708 28.85 -0.12 -8.56
N LEU A 709 28.14 -0.32 -9.66
CA LEU A 709 27.85 -1.65 -10.21
C LEU A 709 28.24 -1.75 -11.70
N PRO A 710 28.44 -2.98 -12.23
CA PRO A 710 28.85 -3.23 -13.61
C PRO A 710 27.96 -2.63 -14.70
N ASN A 711 26.68 -2.33 -14.43
CA ASN A 711 25.77 -1.65 -15.37
C ASN A 711 26.13 -0.17 -15.62
N GLY A 712 27.15 0.37 -14.92
CA GLY A 712 27.62 1.75 -15.05
C GLY A 712 27.01 2.73 -14.04
N ARG A 713 26.11 2.25 -13.09
CA ARG A 713 25.55 3.12 -12.03
C ARG A 713 26.64 3.58 -11.06
N LYS A 714 26.46 4.78 -10.49
CA LYS A 714 27.34 5.32 -9.43
C LYS A 714 26.88 4.83 -8.05
N ALA A 715 27.81 4.79 -7.12
CA ALA A 715 27.51 4.48 -5.73
C ALA A 715 26.45 5.44 -5.16
N GLY A 716 25.48 4.89 -4.43
CA GLY A 716 24.46 5.66 -3.73
C GLY A 716 23.32 6.18 -4.61
N THR A 717 23.35 5.97 -5.92
CA THR A 717 22.23 6.36 -6.81
C THR A 717 21.04 5.40 -6.66
N PRO A 718 19.78 5.81 -6.98
CA PRO A 718 18.64 4.91 -6.96
C PRO A 718 18.83 3.65 -7.81
N LEU A 719 18.22 2.54 -7.42
CA LEU A 719 18.03 1.35 -8.25
C LEU A 719 16.89 1.58 -9.25
N ASN A 720 16.53 0.58 -10.05
CA ASN A 720 15.36 0.69 -10.92
C ASN A 720 14.08 0.89 -10.09
N ASP A 721 13.11 1.61 -10.65
CA ASP A 721 11.92 2.10 -9.92
C ASP A 721 10.81 1.07 -9.77
N ALA A 722 10.78 0.05 -10.62
CA ALA A 722 9.75 -0.97 -10.63
C ALA A 722 10.28 -2.33 -11.10
N GLY A 723 9.48 -3.37 -10.92
CA GLY A 723 9.91 -4.75 -11.15
C GLY A 723 10.34 -5.07 -12.57
N THR A 724 9.61 -4.55 -13.58
CA THR A 724 9.91 -4.74 -15.01
C THR A 724 10.15 -3.44 -15.75
N SER A 725 10.35 -2.33 -15.05
CA SER A 725 10.85 -1.11 -15.69
C SER A 725 12.35 -1.24 -15.99
N ALA A 726 12.81 -0.61 -17.05
CA ALA A 726 14.23 -0.46 -17.32
C ALA A 726 14.89 0.50 -16.30
N MET A 727 16.21 0.47 -16.21
CA MET A 727 16.94 1.53 -15.53
C MET A 727 16.67 2.88 -16.20
N PRO A 728 16.51 3.98 -15.43
CA PRO A 728 16.14 5.29 -15.97
C PRO A 728 17.04 5.71 -17.15
N GLY A 729 16.43 5.99 -18.31
CA GLY A 729 17.10 6.40 -19.53
C GLY A 729 17.77 5.28 -20.33
N MET A 730 17.58 4.00 -19.98
CA MET A 730 18.22 2.87 -20.66
C MET A 730 17.32 2.14 -21.68
N ASP A 731 16.02 2.37 -21.67
CA ASP A 731 15.02 1.82 -22.60
C ASP A 731 14.91 2.70 -23.87
N VAL A 732 15.90 2.62 -24.71
CA VAL A 732 16.07 3.53 -25.87
C VAL A 732 15.36 3.07 -27.14
N GLU A 733 14.91 1.81 -27.23
CA GLU A 733 14.25 1.23 -28.39
C GLU A 733 12.72 1.47 -28.42
N GLY A 734 12.22 2.27 -27.45
CA GLY A 734 10.85 2.76 -27.40
C GLY A 734 9.87 1.87 -26.64
N PRO A 735 8.59 2.31 -26.53
CA PRO A 735 7.61 1.72 -25.62
C PRO A 735 7.24 0.27 -26.00
N THR A 736 7.23 -0.08 -27.28
CA THR A 736 6.91 -1.45 -27.74
C THR A 736 8.01 -2.43 -27.33
N ALA A 737 9.29 -2.04 -27.47
CA ALA A 737 10.43 -2.85 -27.06
C ALA A 737 10.39 -3.07 -25.53
N LEU A 738 10.13 -2.02 -24.76
CA LEU A 738 9.99 -2.13 -23.30
C LEU A 738 8.86 -3.10 -22.90
N ILE A 739 7.68 -3.02 -23.55
CA ILE A 739 6.58 -3.95 -23.31
C ILE A 739 6.95 -5.39 -23.70
N ASN A 740 7.69 -5.58 -24.79
CA ASN A 740 8.14 -6.90 -25.21
C ASN A 740 9.07 -7.53 -24.14
N SER A 741 10.07 -6.80 -23.65
CA SER A 741 10.93 -7.25 -22.55
C SER A 741 10.11 -7.53 -21.29
N ALA A 742 9.25 -6.59 -20.90
CA ALA A 742 8.44 -6.70 -19.69
C ALA A 742 7.52 -7.93 -19.69
N THR A 743 6.93 -8.27 -20.83
CA THR A 743 6.01 -9.41 -20.95
C THR A 743 6.71 -10.78 -21.07
N LYS A 744 8.03 -10.81 -21.28
CA LYS A 744 8.83 -12.03 -21.16
C LYS A 744 9.11 -12.39 -19.68
N ALA A 745 8.97 -11.43 -18.77
CA ALA A 745 9.13 -11.66 -17.34
C ALA A 745 8.11 -12.68 -16.78
N PRO A 746 8.44 -13.43 -15.71
CA PRO A 746 7.61 -14.53 -15.23
C PRO A 746 6.41 -14.05 -14.39
N HIS A 747 5.56 -13.17 -14.94
CA HIS A 747 4.41 -12.61 -14.23
C HIS A 747 3.48 -13.65 -13.60
N ALA A 748 3.25 -14.77 -14.27
CA ALA A 748 2.36 -15.82 -13.77
C ALA A 748 2.87 -16.50 -12.48
N TRP A 749 4.17 -16.47 -12.26
CA TRP A 749 4.83 -17.05 -11.07
C TRP A 749 4.90 -16.07 -9.90
N GLU A 750 4.86 -14.76 -10.15
CA GLU A 750 4.88 -13.73 -9.12
C GLU A 750 3.50 -13.60 -8.48
N THR A 751 3.36 -14.22 -7.33
CA THR A 751 2.04 -14.45 -6.71
C THR A 751 1.36 -13.20 -6.14
N VAL A 752 2.10 -12.13 -5.84
CA VAL A 752 1.55 -10.82 -5.49
C VAL A 752 1.53 -9.89 -6.70
N GLY A 753 2.64 -9.84 -7.45
CA GLY A 753 2.70 -9.14 -8.72
C GLY A 753 3.99 -8.38 -8.99
N ILE A 754 4.06 -7.82 -10.19
CA ILE A 754 5.19 -7.02 -10.67
C ILE A 754 4.66 -5.66 -11.12
N THR A 755 5.27 -4.58 -10.66
CA THR A 755 4.96 -3.23 -11.17
C THR A 755 5.66 -2.98 -12.50
N HIS A 756 4.97 -2.24 -13.37
CA HIS A 756 5.53 -1.71 -14.61
C HIS A 756 5.16 -0.24 -14.77
N ASN A 757 6.17 0.62 -14.83
CA ASN A 757 6.02 2.07 -14.99
C ASN A 757 6.43 2.51 -16.40
N MET A 758 5.65 3.43 -16.96
CA MET A 758 6.02 4.12 -18.20
C MET A 758 5.76 5.61 -18.05
N LYS A 759 6.47 6.45 -18.84
CA LYS A 759 6.29 7.90 -18.84
C LYS A 759 6.03 8.39 -20.26
N PHE A 760 4.98 9.21 -20.43
CA PHE A 760 4.61 9.79 -21.72
C PHE A 760 4.46 11.31 -21.61
N PRO A 761 4.82 12.07 -22.65
CA PRO A 761 4.56 13.50 -22.68
C PRO A 761 3.07 13.78 -22.87
N LYS A 762 2.53 14.72 -22.11
CA LYS A 762 1.11 15.07 -22.13
C LYS A 762 0.66 15.51 -23.54
N ALA A 763 1.50 16.23 -24.25
CA ALA A 763 1.22 16.72 -25.59
C ALA A 763 0.98 15.58 -26.61
N MET A 764 1.52 14.38 -26.36
CA MET A 764 1.36 13.23 -27.23
C MET A 764 0.00 12.57 -27.13
N LEU A 765 -0.76 12.75 -26.06
CA LEU A 765 -2.02 12.05 -25.77
C LEU A 765 -3.26 12.96 -26.00
N THR A 766 -3.14 13.97 -26.81
CA THR A 766 -4.22 14.97 -27.04
C THR A 766 -5.29 14.53 -28.05
N SER A 767 -5.01 13.54 -28.90
CA SER A 767 -5.97 13.03 -29.89
C SER A 767 -6.50 11.64 -29.53
N THR A 768 -7.72 11.32 -29.95
CA THR A 768 -8.33 10.00 -29.79
C THR A 768 -7.45 8.90 -30.37
N ALA A 769 -6.89 9.07 -31.56
CA ALA A 769 -6.01 8.09 -32.18
C ALA A 769 -4.76 7.74 -31.33
N LYS A 770 -4.20 8.75 -30.61
CA LYS A 770 -3.08 8.50 -29.71
C LYS A 770 -3.49 7.75 -28.43
N LEU A 771 -4.68 8.04 -27.92
CA LEU A 771 -5.24 7.26 -26.82
C LEU A 771 -5.58 5.82 -27.24
N GLU A 772 -6.08 5.61 -28.46
CA GLU A 772 -6.30 4.27 -29.02
C GLU A 772 -4.98 3.48 -29.14
N ASN A 773 -3.88 4.11 -29.54
CA ASN A 773 -2.56 3.49 -29.57
C ASN A 773 -2.09 3.10 -28.15
N LEU A 774 -2.29 3.96 -27.17
CA LEU A 774 -1.98 3.64 -25.77
C LEU A 774 -2.87 2.51 -25.24
N ALA A 775 -4.16 2.49 -25.58
CA ALA A 775 -5.06 1.40 -25.25
C ALA A 775 -4.62 0.07 -25.87
N ALA A 776 -4.18 0.09 -27.14
CA ALA A 776 -3.62 -1.08 -27.80
C ALA A 776 -2.35 -1.61 -27.10
N LEU A 777 -1.48 -0.70 -26.64
CA LEU A 777 -0.28 -1.06 -25.88
C LEU A 777 -0.65 -1.79 -24.57
N VAL A 778 -1.64 -1.27 -23.82
CA VAL A 778 -2.15 -1.90 -22.58
C VAL A 778 -2.77 -3.27 -22.88
N LYS A 779 -3.59 -3.37 -23.92
CA LYS A 779 -4.20 -4.65 -24.34
C LYS A 779 -3.14 -5.69 -24.69
N ILE A 780 -2.09 -5.31 -25.43
CA ILE A 780 -0.99 -6.22 -25.79
C ILE A 780 -0.22 -6.66 -24.54
N PHE A 781 0.08 -5.73 -23.63
CA PHE A 781 0.77 -6.05 -22.38
C PHE A 781 0.02 -7.11 -21.59
N PHE A 782 -1.29 -6.96 -21.40
CA PHE A 782 -2.10 -7.92 -20.65
C PHE A 782 -2.36 -9.23 -21.40
N ALA A 783 -2.58 -9.17 -22.71
CA ALA A 783 -2.75 -10.38 -23.53
C ALA A 783 -1.49 -11.27 -23.53
N ARG A 784 -0.32 -10.67 -23.34
CA ARG A 784 0.97 -11.37 -23.17
C ARG A 784 1.27 -11.80 -21.72
N GLY A 785 0.35 -11.59 -20.80
CA GLY A 785 0.47 -12.04 -19.41
C GLY A 785 1.08 -11.02 -18.44
N GLY A 786 1.24 -9.75 -18.84
CA GLY A 786 1.61 -8.69 -17.90
C GLY A 786 0.60 -8.55 -16.75
N TRP A 787 1.08 -8.12 -15.57
CA TRP A 787 0.23 -8.02 -14.38
C TRP A 787 -0.34 -6.61 -14.15
N HIS A 788 0.53 -5.61 -14.03
CA HIS A 788 0.19 -4.25 -13.62
C HIS A 788 0.92 -3.25 -14.49
N ILE A 789 0.22 -2.23 -14.97
CA ILE A 789 0.82 -1.13 -15.73
C ILE A 789 0.25 0.21 -15.28
N GLN A 790 1.12 1.21 -15.18
CA GLN A 790 0.76 2.58 -14.79
C GLN A 790 1.61 3.60 -15.56
N PHE A 791 1.07 4.82 -15.70
CA PHE A 791 1.66 5.85 -16.54
C PHE A 791 1.89 7.15 -15.79
N ASN A 792 3.08 7.73 -15.89
CA ASN A 792 3.32 9.16 -15.64
C ASN A 792 3.07 9.93 -16.93
N ILE A 793 2.20 10.93 -16.90
CA ILE A 793 1.89 11.74 -18.09
C ILE A 793 2.28 13.19 -17.81
N HIS A 794 3.58 13.46 -18.00
CA HIS A 794 4.22 14.75 -17.76
C HIS A 794 5.33 15.02 -18.76
N ASP A 795 5.50 16.28 -19.09
CA ASP A 795 6.68 16.75 -19.80
C ASP A 795 7.83 16.95 -18.80
N SER A 796 9.06 16.53 -19.16
CA SER A 796 10.22 16.66 -18.26
C SER A 796 10.50 18.12 -17.89
N ASP A 797 10.26 19.07 -18.80
CA ASP A 797 10.39 20.52 -18.55
C ASP A 797 9.39 21.03 -17.51
N GLU A 798 8.18 20.46 -17.42
CA GLU A 798 7.20 20.81 -16.38
C GLU A 798 7.72 20.40 -15.00
N LEU A 799 8.28 19.20 -14.86
CA LEU A 799 8.83 18.72 -13.60
C LEU A 799 10.08 19.49 -13.16
N LEU A 800 10.95 19.88 -14.12
CA LEU A 800 12.12 20.74 -13.83
C LEU A 800 11.66 22.11 -13.30
N LYS A 801 10.68 22.74 -13.95
CA LYS A 801 10.09 24.00 -13.48
C LYS A 801 9.43 23.85 -12.11
N ALA A 802 8.75 22.73 -11.87
CA ALA A 802 8.13 22.44 -10.58
C ALA A 802 9.17 22.30 -9.46
N LYS A 803 10.34 21.73 -9.76
CA LYS A 803 11.47 21.64 -8.82
C LYS A 803 12.06 23.01 -8.50
N GLU A 804 12.20 23.89 -9.53
CA GLU A 804 12.75 25.23 -9.37
C GLU A 804 11.76 26.21 -8.69
N ASN A 805 10.45 26.06 -8.94
CA ASN A 805 9.40 26.99 -8.49
C ASN A 805 8.23 26.23 -7.80
N PRO A 806 8.45 25.54 -6.68
CA PRO A 806 7.48 24.65 -6.06
C PRO A 806 6.13 25.32 -5.76
N GLU A 807 6.13 26.58 -5.36
CA GLU A 807 4.92 27.34 -5.03
C GLU A 807 3.92 27.49 -6.21
N GLN A 808 4.43 27.53 -7.44
CA GLN A 808 3.60 27.66 -8.65
C GLN A 808 3.06 26.30 -9.15
N TYR A 809 3.63 25.20 -8.68
CA TYR A 809 3.36 23.84 -9.16
C TYR A 809 2.90 22.89 -8.05
N LYS A 810 2.26 23.42 -6.99
CA LYS A 810 1.78 22.64 -5.82
C LYS A 810 0.87 21.46 -6.19
N ASN A 811 0.14 21.57 -7.30
CA ASN A 811 -0.87 20.61 -7.72
C ASN A 811 -0.37 19.59 -8.76
N VAL A 812 0.93 19.58 -9.07
CA VAL A 812 1.50 18.58 -10.01
C VAL A 812 1.59 17.24 -9.31
N LEU A 813 0.82 16.28 -9.80
CA LEU A 813 0.77 14.91 -9.28
C LEU A 813 1.66 14.02 -10.13
N VAL A 814 2.47 13.18 -9.49
CA VAL A 814 3.30 12.17 -10.16
C VAL A 814 3.06 10.79 -9.57
N ARG A 815 3.27 9.75 -10.38
CA ARG A 815 3.27 8.36 -9.91
C ARG A 815 4.68 7.97 -9.50
N VAL A 816 4.86 7.62 -8.25
CA VAL A 816 6.15 7.22 -7.70
C VAL A 816 6.43 5.74 -8.01
N GLY A 817 5.76 4.85 -7.34
CA GLY A 817 5.89 3.40 -7.53
C GLY A 817 4.71 2.70 -6.87
N GLY A 818 3.54 2.71 -7.56
CA GLY A 818 2.28 2.17 -7.05
C GLY A 818 1.43 3.16 -6.23
N TYR A 819 1.88 4.40 -6.02
CA TYR A 819 1.09 5.47 -5.40
C TYR A 819 1.38 6.81 -6.07
N SER A 820 0.47 7.76 -5.95
CA SER A 820 0.60 9.11 -6.48
C SER A 820 0.94 10.09 -5.37
N ALA A 821 1.71 11.13 -5.68
CA ALA A 821 2.09 12.17 -4.74
C ALA A 821 2.19 13.52 -5.44
N TYR A 822 2.08 14.60 -4.69
CA TYR A 822 2.45 15.91 -5.22
C TYR A 822 3.96 15.98 -5.40
N PHE A 823 4.39 16.34 -6.61
CA PHE A 823 5.81 16.31 -6.97
C PHE A 823 6.67 17.16 -6.05
N VAL A 824 6.16 18.33 -5.67
CA VAL A 824 6.87 19.30 -4.82
C VAL A 824 7.04 18.82 -3.37
N ASP A 825 6.26 17.85 -2.93
CA ASP A 825 6.31 17.26 -1.58
C ASP A 825 7.32 16.08 -1.50
N LEU A 826 7.89 15.68 -2.63
CA LEU A 826 8.84 14.57 -2.68
C LEU A 826 10.26 15.01 -2.33
N PRO A 827 11.07 14.13 -1.71
CA PRO A 827 12.49 14.39 -1.52
C PRO A 827 13.22 14.67 -2.84
N PRO A 828 14.26 15.52 -2.84
CA PRO A 828 14.98 15.90 -4.06
C PRO A 828 15.50 14.71 -4.89
N GLU A 829 15.99 13.67 -4.22
CA GLU A 829 16.54 12.47 -4.87
C GLU A 829 15.45 11.70 -5.64
N LEU A 830 14.23 11.69 -5.09
CA LEU A 830 13.09 11.04 -5.73
C LEU A 830 12.52 11.91 -6.86
N GLN A 831 12.56 13.23 -6.72
CA GLN A 831 12.23 14.16 -7.81
C GLN A 831 13.16 13.95 -9.01
N ASP A 832 14.48 13.87 -8.76
CA ASP A 832 15.48 13.65 -9.81
C ASP A 832 15.31 12.28 -10.50
N GLU A 833 14.99 11.25 -9.73
CA GLU A 833 14.72 9.92 -10.26
C GLU A 833 13.52 9.93 -11.21
N ILE A 834 12.38 10.55 -10.81
CA ILE A 834 11.18 10.64 -11.66
C ILE A 834 11.44 11.47 -12.93
N ILE A 835 12.22 12.56 -12.83
CA ILE A 835 12.63 13.34 -14.00
C ILE A 835 13.47 12.48 -14.96
N ALA A 836 14.37 11.65 -14.43
CA ALA A 836 15.30 10.85 -15.20
C ALA A 836 14.65 9.65 -15.92
N ARG A 837 13.42 9.24 -15.56
CA ARG A 837 12.71 8.15 -16.25
C ARG A 837 12.55 8.46 -17.75
N THR A 838 12.68 7.43 -18.57
CA THR A 838 12.57 7.58 -20.03
C THR A 838 11.21 8.15 -20.44
N LEU A 839 11.24 9.15 -21.31
CA LEU A 839 10.05 9.75 -21.89
C LEU A 839 9.75 9.06 -23.24
N HIS A 840 8.71 8.23 -23.25
CA HIS A 840 8.32 7.47 -24.43
C HIS A 840 7.43 8.28 -25.39
N GLU A 841 7.56 7.99 -26.68
CA GLU A 841 6.67 8.54 -27.72
C GLU A 841 5.73 7.44 -28.24
N VAL A 842 4.44 7.78 -28.37
CA VAL A 842 3.41 6.92 -28.97
C VAL A 842 3.17 7.40 -30.40
N TYR A 843 3.55 6.61 -31.40
CA TYR A 843 3.40 6.91 -32.82
C TYR A 843 2.07 6.46 -33.40
#